data_b2343f75e1619cf0e69e2a1d14e1be2a
#
_entry.id   b2343f75e1619cf0e69e2a1d14e1be2a
#
_cell.length_a   1.000
_cell.length_b   1.000
_cell.length_c   1.000
_cell.angle_alpha   90.00
_cell.angle_beta   90.00
_cell.angle_gamma   90.00
#
_symmetry.space_group_name_H-M   'P 1'
#
loop_
_entity.id
_entity.type
_entity.pdbx_description
1 polymer ?
#
loop_
_entity_poly.entity_id
_entity_poly.type
_entity_poly.pdbx_seq_one_letter_code
_entity_poly.pdbx_strand_id
1 'polypeptide(L)'
;MARYAFTLFTSAFLLFGVQPLAGRFALPWFGGTPAVWTACMLFFQAALLAGYAYSHVVATRLNPRVQVQLHLMLVGLTVVVLAVRALLADSPVAPGPEWRPTGVEGLTGRLLAMLAVTIGLPFFVLSTSAPLLQSWFARVRPGVSPYRLYALSNAGSLLALLGYPFLVEPYVARSSQGWGWGALFLLFAAGCAVCAWDVWQRGTVGASAELKADGEPRPSEEPRPGLWQRMRWVLLSACASVLLLATTNQLSQDVAAGPFLWVLPLALYLISFILAFEHERFYSRGFWSLVLVASVAGVIRGNFEGPHFPLGFQLLAHSGALLAGCMVCHGELYRLRPSPRHLSAFYLWVSAGGVLGGIIVSLVAPRVASTYAEYPLALVGCCFVAIVVLLWSRAGELGLARLGRGLRLFVLMGAVMGLLVMVADSRVEVRLTARNFFGVVQVVEEYRDDGQWHQYTLKHGAINHGFQFIAPERRLLPTSYYTPQGGLGLAITEHRRVREAVGLPVSLRIGVLGLGVGTTAALGRAGDTVRFYEINPKVISLARGEGGYFSFLSGSAAQVEVVEGDARISLERELERGEPQGFDVLALDVFSSDAIPLHLLTEEAVKLYRQHLAPHGVLVLHISNVHLDLLPITLAHARTFGMHATRVVNKQQGDALSSTWVILSPDAEFSWGRTFRQTDSTVSRLELDEPPPVTWTDERSSVLPVLRGRLTVKMREFTARPASKPEVQPPGP
;
A
#
# COMPACT_ATOMS: atom_id res chain seq x y z
N MET A 1 18.18 -0.76 -35.46
CA MET A 1 17.19 -1.43 -34.56
C MET A 1 17.70 -1.51 -33.13
N ALA A 2 18.90 -2.08 -32.90
CA ALA A 2 19.43 -2.27 -31.51
C ALA A 2 19.46 -1.00 -30.66
N ARG A 3 19.86 0.18 -31.19
CA ARG A 3 19.90 1.45 -30.47
C ARG A 3 18.51 1.87 -29.95
N TYR A 4 17.49 1.85 -30.82
CA TYR A 4 16.10 2.16 -30.43
C TYR A 4 15.54 1.14 -29.43
N ALA A 5 15.87 -0.15 -29.63
CA ALA A 5 15.48 -1.23 -28.73
C ALA A 5 16.05 -1.03 -27.32
N PHE A 6 17.35 -0.73 -27.23
CA PHE A 6 18.02 -0.48 -25.96
C PHE A 6 17.46 0.77 -25.24
N THR A 7 17.29 1.88 -25.98
CA THR A 7 16.76 3.12 -25.40
C THR A 7 15.33 2.96 -24.89
N LEU A 8 14.46 2.24 -25.64
CA LEU A 8 13.09 1.98 -25.23
C LEU A 8 13.01 1.01 -24.04
N PHE A 9 13.84 -0.03 -24.02
CA PHE A 9 13.92 -0.93 -22.87
C PHE A 9 14.35 -0.19 -21.61
N THR A 10 15.42 0.61 -21.70
CA THR A 10 15.94 1.40 -20.56
C THR A 10 14.92 2.43 -20.08
N SER A 11 14.25 3.11 -21.02
CA SER A 11 13.16 4.05 -20.68
C SER A 11 12.03 3.39 -19.91
N ALA A 12 11.54 2.24 -20.40
CA ALA A 12 10.45 1.50 -19.77
C ALA A 12 10.85 0.94 -18.40
N PHE A 13 12.08 0.41 -18.30
CA PHE A 13 12.64 -0.06 -17.03
C PHE A 13 12.71 1.06 -15.98
N LEU A 14 13.22 2.23 -16.37
CA LEU A 14 13.29 3.40 -15.49
C LEU A 14 11.93 3.92 -15.08
N LEU A 15 10.98 3.99 -16.03
CA LEU A 15 9.63 4.51 -15.80
C LEU A 15 8.87 3.67 -14.78
N PHE A 16 8.98 2.36 -14.83
CA PHE A 16 8.30 1.46 -13.89
C PHE A 16 9.11 1.26 -12.59
N GLY A 17 10.44 1.30 -12.64
CA GLY A 17 11.29 1.14 -11.46
C GLY A 17 11.20 2.33 -10.48
N VAL A 18 10.97 3.54 -10.98
CA VAL A 18 10.85 4.73 -10.09
C VAL A 18 9.55 4.77 -9.30
N GLN A 19 8.50 4.10 -9.76
CA GLN A 19 7.18 4.15 -9.11
C GLN A 19 7.21 3.57 -7.69
N PRO A 20 7.64 2.32 -7.46
CA PRO A 20 7.74 1.79 -6.11
C PRO A 20 8.79 2.52 -5.27
N LEU A 21 9.88 3.00 -5.86
CA LEU A 21 10.89 3.81 -5.17
C LEU A 21 10.31 5.12 -4.64
N ALA A 22 9.53 5.85 -5.44
CA ALA A 22 8.84 7.07 -5.03
C ALA A 22 7.83 6.81 -3.90
N GLY A 23 7.10 5.70 -3.97
CA GLY A 23 6.23 5.25 -2.89
C GLY A 23 6.98 5.01 -1.58
N ARG A 24 8.16 4.38 -1.63
CA ARG A 24 9.01 4.19 -0.43
C ARG A 24 9.52 5.49 0.18
N PHE A 25 9.78 6.52 -0.60
CA PHE A 25 10.09 7.84 -0.06
C PHE A 25 8.88 8.51 0.59
N ALA A 26 7.69 8.30 0.03
CA ALA A 26 6.45 8.94 0.51
C ALA A 26 5.91 8.30 1.80
N LEU A 27 5.96 6.97 1.94
CA LEU A 27 5.34 6.24 3.06
C LEU A 27 5.73 6.75 4.45
N PRO A 28 7.02 6.98 4.78
CA PRO A 28 7.42 7.42 6.11
C PRO A 28 6.89 8.81 6.50
N TRP A 29 6.54 9.63 5.52
CA TRP A 29 6.13 11.02 5.75
C TRP A 29 4.62 11.22 5.69
N PHE A 30 3.93 10.45 4.85
CA PHE A 30 2.49 10.59 4.64
C PHE A 30 1.66 9.51 5.34
N GLY A 31 2.32 8.62 6.09
CA GLY A 31 1.67 7.49 6.76
C GLY A 31 1.61 6.24 5.88
N GLY A 32 1.66 5.08 6.52
CA GLY A 32 1.66 3.76 5.85
C GLY A 32 0.27 3.35 5.34
N THR A 33 -0.44 4.21 4.59
CA THR A 33 -1.82 3.96 4.15
C THR A 33 -1.92 3.70 2.64
N PRO A 34 -2.95 2.93 2.18
CA PRO A 34 -3.19 2.72 0.76
C PRO A 34 -3.40 4.01 -0.04
N ALA A 35 -3.89 5.09 0.59
CA ALA A 35 -4.12 6.38 -0.05
C ALA A 35 -2.83 7.01 -0.60
N VAL A 36 -1.67 6.75 0.02
CA VAL A 36 -0.37 7.21 -0.48
C VAL A 36 -0.10 6.62 -1.86
N TRP A 37 -0.31 5.31 -2.01
CA TRP A 37 -0.06 4.65 -3.29
C TRP A 37 -1.04 5.08 -4.39
N THR A 38 -2.33 5.20 -4.08
CA THR A 38 -3.32 5.64 -5.09
C THR A 38 -3.06 7.06 -5.56
N ALA A 39 -2.61 7.95 -4.68
CA ALA A 39 -2.19 9.29 -5.06
C ALA A 39 -0.91 9.27 -5.93
N CYS A 40 0.08 8.43 -5.61
CA CYS A 40 1.25 8.21 -6.46
C CYS A 40 0.83 7.71 -7.86
N MET A 41 -0.07 6.74 -7.92
CA MET A 41 -0.55 6.19 -9.21
C MET A 41 -1.32 7.22 -10.03
N LEU A 42 -2.14 8.07 -9.41
CA LEU A 42 -2.79 9.19 -10.09
C LEU A 42 -1.76 10.13 -10.73
N PHE A 43 -0.70 10.47 -9.97
CA PHE A 43 0.40 11.28 -10.49
C PHE A 43 1.07 10.62 -11.71
N PHE A 44 1.44 9.34 -11.62
CA PHE A 44 2.11 8.63 -12.71
C PHE A 44 1.23 8.50 -13.95
N GLN A 45 -0.06 8.24 -13.78
CA GLN A 45 -1.01 8.18 -14.89
C GLN A 45 -1.18 9.55 -15.55
N ALA A 46 -1.28 10.64 -14.77
CA ALA A 46 -1.38 11.99 -15.29
C ALA A 46 -0.12 12.43 -16.06
N ALA A 47 1.05 12.12 -15.53
CA ALA A 47 2.33 12.40 -16.18
C ALA A 47 2.52 11.56 -17.47
N LEU A 48 2.05 10.31 -17.47
CA LEU A 48 2.03 9.46 -18.66
C LEU A 48 1.10 10.04 -19.76
N LEU A 49 -0.10 10.50 -19.39
CA LEU A 49 -1.02 11.16 -20.31
C LEU A 49 -0.38 12.43 -20.91
N ALA A 50 0.25 13.24 -20.07
CA ALA A 50 0.93 14.45 -20.52
C ALA A 50 2.06 14.14 -21.52
N GLY A 51 2.87 13.10 -21.24
CA GLY A 51 3.93 12.62 -22.16
C GLY A 51 3.39 12.10 -23.49
N TYR A 52 2.28 11.38 -23.48
CA TYR A 52 1.63 10.90 -24.68
C TYR A 52 1.02 12.06 -25.49
N ALA A 53 0.42 13.03 -24.83
CA ALA A 53 -0.08 14.25 -25.47
C ALA A 53 1.04 15.05 -26.15
N TYR A 54 2.15 15.25 -25.42
CA TYR A 54 3.35 15.89 -25.99
C TYR A 54 3.83 15.14 -27.24
N SER A 55 4.02 13.82 -27.13
CA SER A 55 4.53 13.00 -28.24
C SER A 55 3.58 13.05 -29.43
N HIS A 56 2.27 13.01 -29.20
CA HIS A 56 1.26 13.12 -30.27
C HIS A 56 1.34 14.46 -31.00
N VAL A 57 1.39 15.58 -30.25
CA VAL A 57 1.48 16.92 -30.83
C VAL A 57 2.79 17.11 -31.60
N VAL A 58 3.92 16.73 -30.98
CA VAL A 58 5.25 16.87 -31.57
C VAL A 58 5.37 16.03 -32.85
N ALA A 59 4.91 14.77 -32.82
CA ALA A 59 5.03 13.87 -33.98
C ALA A 59 4.10 14.29 -35.17
N THR A 60 2.94 14.94 -34.87
CA THR A 60 1.94 15.29 -35.89
C THR A 60 2.05 16.70 -36.41
N ARG A 61 2.57 17.65 -35.61
CA ARG A 61 2.56 19.11 -35.98
C ARG A 61 3.94 19.68 -36.28
N LEU A 62 5.03 19.03 -35.85
CA LEU A 62 6.37 19.58 -36.00
C LEU A 62 7.18 18.82 -37.06
N ASN A 63 8.10 19.51 -37.73
CA ASN A 63 9.04 18.85 -38.63
C ASN A 63 10.10 18.05 -37.85
N PRO A 64 10.73 17.04 -38.43
CA PRO A 64 11.65 16.13 -37.72
C PRO A 64 12.83 16.82 -37.00
N ARG A 65 13.37 17.89 -37.58
CA ARG A 65 14.48 18.64 -36.97
C ARG A 65 14.05 19.37 -35.70
N VAL A 66 12.90 20.02 -35.73
CA VAL A 66 12.34 20.70 -34.54
C VAL A 66 11.94 19.68 -33.47
N GLN A 67 11.41 18.50 -33.84
CA GLN A 67 11.15 17.41 -32.90
C GLN A 67 12.42 17.03 -32.15
N VAL A 68 13.52 16.81 -32.87
CA VAL A 68 14.82 16.43 -32.29
C VAL A 68 15.35 17.52 -31.38
N GLN A 69 15.38 18.80 -31.83
CA GLN A 69 15.86 19.92 -31.03
C GLN A 69 15.08 20.09 -29.73
N LEU A 70 13.74 20.12 -29.83
CA LEU A 70 12.88 20.29 -28.66
C LEU A 70 13.04 19.13 -27.66
N HIS A 71 13.08 17.91 -28.16
CA HIS A 71 13.19 16.74 -27.28
C HIS A 71 14.56 16.63 -26.62
N LEU A 72 15.66 16.87 -27.36
CA LEU A 72 17.00 16.88 -26.77
C LEU A 72 17.19 18.02 -25.75
N MET A 73 16.59 19.18 -25.99
CA MET A 73 16.58 20.28 -25.03
C MET A 73 15.87 19.89 -23.75
N LEU A 74 14.73 19.20 -23.85
CA LEU A 74 13.98 18.70 -22.71
C LEU A 74 14.73 17.61 -21.92
N VAL A 75 15.39 16.68 -22.62
CA VAL A 75 16.26 15.64 -22.00
C VAL A 75 17.44 16.31 -21.32
N GLY A 76 18.10 17.29 -21.97
CA GLY A 76 19.23 18.04 -21.39
C GLY A 76 18.84 18.82 -20.14
N LEU A 77 17.68 19.50 -20.16
CA LEU A 77 17.15 20.17 -18.97
C LEU A 77 16.91 19.20 -17.83
N THR A 78 16.39 18.01 -18.12
CA THR A 78 16.16 16.98 -17.11
C THR A 78 17.46 16.49 -16.50
N VAL A 79 18.51 16.29 -17.30
CA VAL A 79 19.84 15.91 -16.81
C VAL A 79 20.41 16.99 -15.88
N VAL A 80 20.26 18.27 -16.24
CA VAL A 80 20.69 19.40 -15.38
C VAL A 80 19.91 19.40 -14.05
N VAL A 81 18.58 19.23 -14.10
CA VAL A 81 17.76 19.18 -12.89
C VAL A 81 18.18 18.01 -11.99
N LEU A 82 18.38 16.82 -12.54
CA LEU A 82 18.83 15.66 -11.76
C LEU A 82 20.24 15.88 -11.17
N ALA A 83 21.16 16.51 -11.92
CA ALA A 83 22.49 16.84 -11.42
C ALA A 83 22.44 17.86 -10.26
N VAL A 84 21.62 18.92 -10.38
CA VAL A 84 21.43 19.90 -9.30
C VAL A 84 20.84 19.21 -8.06
N ARG A 85 19.84 18.36 -8.22
CA ARG A 85 19.26 17.63 -7.09
C ARG A 85 20.24 16.67 -6.45
N ALA A 86 21.09 16.02 -7.23
CA ALA A 86 22.16 15.15 -6.71
C ALA A 86 23.17 15.89 -5.82
N LEU A 87 23.30 17.21 -5.99
CA LEU A 87 24.16 18.06 -5.16
C LEU A 87 23.46 18.57 -3.89
N LEU A 88 22.11 18.63 -3.89
CA LEU A 88 21.31 19.25 -2.84
C LEU A 88 20.57 18.23 -1.94
N ALA A 89 20.48 16.98 -2.33
CA ALA A 89 19.74 15.93 -1.63
C ALA A 89 20.54 14.62 -1.59
N ASP A 90 20.08 13.65 -0.78
CA ASP A 90 20.72 12.33 -0.61
C ASP A 90 20.81 11.52 -1.90
N SER A 91 19.96 11.81 -2.87
CA SER A 91 20.00 11.22 -4.22
C SER A 91 19.25 12.09 -5.24
N PRO A 92 19.47 11.90 -6.56
CA PRO A 92 18.82 12.70 -7.60
C PRO A 92 17.29 12.72 -7.56
N VAL A 93 16.66 11.69 -6.96
CA VAL A 93 15.20 11.51 -6.91
C VAL A 93 14.61 11.54 -5.49
N ALA A 94 15.45 11.68 -4.45
CA ALA A 94 14.96 11.78 -3.08
C ALA A 94 14.26 13.12 -2.82
N PRO A 95 13.10 13.16 -2.16
CA PRO A 95 12.50 14.41 -1.70
C PRO A 95 13.31 15.02 -0.55
N GLY A 96 13.38 16.34 -0.46
CA GLY A 96 13.99 17.03 0.67
C GLY A 96 13.06 17.07 1.91
N PRO A 97 13.62 17.38 3.10
CA PRO A 97 12.86 17.37 4.35
C PRO A 97 11.72 18.41 4.41
N GLU A 98 11.76 19.45 3.59
CA GLU A 98 10.73 20.47 3.46
C GLU A 98 9.36 19.91 3.03
N TRP A 99 9.34 18.71 2.44
CA TRP A 99 8.12 18.03 2.03
C TRP A 99 7.43 17.26 3.16
N ARG A 100 8.10 17.09 4.32
CA ARG A 100 7.49 16.44 5.50
C ARG A 100 6.23 17.19 5.90
N PRO A 101 5.08 16.53 6.05
CA PRO A 101 3.85 17.19 6.47
C PRO A 101 3.99 17.83 7.85
N THR A 102 3.46 19.04 8.01
CA THR A 102 3.37 19.73 9.31
C THR A 102 2.05 19.48 10.02
N GLY A 103 1.09 18.88 9.33
CA GLY A 103 -0.24 18.54 9.83
C GLY A 103 -0.90 17.51 8.92
N VAL A 104 -2.15 17.17 9.21
CA VAL A 104 -2.90 16.10 8.50
C VAL A 104 -3.78 16.63 7.37
N GLU A 105 -3.84 17.94 7.15
CA GLU A 105 -4.66 18.54 6.10
C GLU A 105 -3.94 18.57 4.75
N GLY A 106 -4.69 18.40 3.67
CA GLY A 106 -4.17 18.55 2.30
C GLY A 106 -3.10 17.56 1.87
N LEU A 107 -2.94 16.42 2.57
CA LEU A 107 -1.86 15.45 2.34
C LEU A 107 -1.78 14.97 0.90
N THR A 108 -2.92 14.68 0.25
CA THR A 108 -2.93 14.26 -1.17
C THR A 108 -2.34 15.32 -2.08
N GLY A 109 -2.72 16.59 -1.90
CA GLY A 109 -2.18 17.70 -2.69
C GLY A 109 -0.69 17.89 -2.47
N ARG A 110 -0.22 17.82 -1.22
CA ARG A 110 1.19 17.93 -0.86
C ARG A 110 2.03 16.79 -1.44
N LEU A 111 1.50 15.56 -1.39
CA LEU A 111 2.15 14.39 -2.00
C LEU A 111 2.27 14.53 -3.52
N LEU A 112 1.20 14.95 -4.21
CA LEU A 112 1.24 15.19 -5.66
C LEU A 112 2.24 16.29 -6.03
N ALA A 113 2.31 17.37 -5.25
CA ALA A 113 3.28 18.45 -5.46
C ALA A 113 4.72 17.98 -5.22
N MET A 114 4.96 17.19 -4.16
CA MET A 114 6.25 16.57 -3.90
C MET A 114 6.73 15.73 -5.09
N LEU A 115 5.86 14.84 -5.61
CA LEU A 115 6.18 14.00 -6.77
C LEU A 115 6.43 14.84 -8.03
N ALA A 116 5.63 15.89 -8.26
CA ALA A 116 5.81 16.77 -9.41
C ALA A 116 7.17 17.47 -9.40
N VAL A 117 7.61 17.94 -8.24
CA VAL A 117 8.91 18.63 -8.10
C VAL A 117 10.09 17.65 -8.10
N THR A 118 9.94 16.47 -7.50
CA THR A 118 11.04 15.52 -7.34
C THR A 118 11.31 14.69 -8.59
N ILE A 119 10.28 14.09 -9.16
CA ILE A 119 10.38 13.15 -10.29
C ILE A 119 9.52 13.53 -11.49
N GLY A 120 8.76 14.62 -11.44
CA GLY A 120 7.80 14.98 -12.48
C GLY A 120 8.44 15.16 -13.85
N LEU A 121 9.49 15.96 -13.94
CA LEU A 121 10.18 16.22 -15.21
C LEU A 121 10.85 14.96 -15.79
N PRO A 122 11.66 14.19 -15.03
CA PRO A 122 12.25 12.97 -15.56
C PRO A 122 11.21 11.91 -15.92
N PHE A 123 10.14 11.75 -15.14
CA PHE A 123 9.06 10.81 -15.46
C PHE A 123 8.30 11.23 -16.73
N PHE A 124 8.03 12.53 -16.89
CA PHE A 124 7.44 13.08 -18.11
C PHE A 124 8.29 12.77 -19.34
N VAL A 125 9.60 12.99 -19.29
CA VAL A 125 10.52 12.68 -20.40
C VAL A 125 10.52 11.20 -20.73
N LEU A 126 10.58 10.32 -19.73
CA LEU A 126 10.50 8.87 -19.94
C LEU A 126 9.18 8.46 -20.61
N SER A 127 8.06 9.07 -20.20
CA SER A 127 6.73 8.75 -20.74
C SER A 127 6.56 9.16 -22.20
N THR A 128 7.32 10.16 -22.69
CA THR A 128 7.32 10.56 -24.11
C THR A 128 8.00 9.53 -25.01
N SER A 129 8.89 8.72 -24.48
CA SER A 129 9.88 7.95 -25.24
C SER A 129 9.25 6.87 -26.11
N ALA A 130 8.29 6.10 -25.58
CA ALA A 130 7.69 4.99 -26.32
C ALA A 130 7.02 5.45 -27.63
N PRO A 131 6.08 6.44 -27.64
CA PRO A 131 5.43 6.87 -28.85
C PRO A 131 6.36 7.67 -29.77
N LEU A 132 7.25 8.49 -29.22
CA LEU A 132 8.11 9.37 -30.02
C LEU A 132 9.21 8.56 -30.73
N LEU A 133 9.94 7.71 -30.01
CA LEU A 133 11.01 6.90 -30.59
C LEU A 133 10.49 5.86 -31.60
N GLN A 134 9.28 5.33 -31.38
CA GLN A 134 8.62 4.46 -32.37
C GLN A 134 8.28 5.22 -33.65
N SER A 135 7.78 6.46 -33.54
CA SER A 135 7.52 7.35 -34.68
C SER A 135 8.82 7.66 -35.43
N TRP A 136 9.90 7.98 -34.72
CA TRP A 136 11.22 8.21 -35.33
C TRP A 136 11.77 6.97 -36.01
N PHE A 137 11.65 5.79 -35.39
CA PHE A 137 12.09 4.52 -35.97
C PHE A 137 11.35 4.22 -37.28
N ALA A 138 10.02 4.39 -37.30
CA ALA A 138 9.23 4.15 -38.51
C ALA A 138 9.64 5.04 -39.67
N ARG A 139 10.08 6.27 -39.42
CA ARG A 139 10.61 7.23 -40.42
C ARG A 139 12.00 6.84 -40.93
N VAL A 140 12.90 6.43 -40.01
CA VAL A 140 14.29 6.10 -40.38
C VAL A 140 14.41 4.74 -41.04
N ARG A 141 13.48 3.81 -40.77
CA ARG A 141 13.45 2.44 -41.29
C ARG A 141 12.09 2.07 -41.86
N PRO A 142 11.67 2.68 -42.98
CA PRO A 142 10.43 2.33 -43.65
C PRO A 142 10.42 0.85 -44.02
N GLY A 143 9.29 0.16 -43.82
CA GLY A 143 9.11 -1.27 -44.08
C GLY A 143 9.51 -2.22 -42.95
N VAL A 144 10.10 -1.73 -41.86
CA VAL A 144 10.38 -2.54 -40.67
C VAL A 144 9.33 -2.29 -39.61
N SER A 145 8.62 -3.33 -39.19
CA SER A 145 7.57 -3.24 -38.18
C SER A 145 8.14 -2.80 -36.80
N PRO A 146 7.57 -1.78 -36.14
CA PRO A 146 7.98 -1.35 -34.81
C PRO A 146 7.48 -2.27 -33.67
N TYR A 147 6.66 -3.29 -33.95
CA TYR A 147 6.06 -4.15 -32.92
C TYR A 147 7.08 -4.86 -32.02
N ARG A 148 8.25 -5.25 -32.57
CA ARG A 148 9.34 -5.85 -31.77
C ARG A 148 9.89 -4.87 -30.72
N LEU A 149 9.87 -3.57 -30.99
CA LEU A 149 10.28 -2.54 -30.05
C LEU A 149 9.28 -2.39 -28.89
N TYR A 150 7.99 -2.57 -29.19
CA TYR A 150 6.93 -2.55 -28.19
C TYR A 150 7.06 -3.74 -27.21
N ALA A 151 7.28 -4.95 -27.74
CA ALA A 151 7.49 -6.14 -26.90
C ALA A 151 8.69 -5.97 -25.94
N LEU A 152 9.79 -5.37 -26.44
CA LEU A 152 10.98 -5.14 -25.62
C LEU A 152 10.75 -4.07 -24.55
N SER A 153 9.99 -3.02 -24.86
CA SER A 153 9.56 -2.01 -23.88
C SER A 153 8.73 -2.65 -22.74
N ASN A 154 7.77 -3.51 -23.11
CA ASN A 154 6.96 -4.25 -22.15
C ASN A 154 7.80 -5.18 -21.26
N ALA A 155 8.78 -5.86 -21.86
CA ALA A 155 9.72 -6.70 -21.10
C ALA A 155 10.53 -5.87 -20.06
N GLY A 156 10.99 -4.68 -20.46
CA GLY A 156 11.68 -3.75 -19.54
C GLY A 156 10.78 -3.31 -18.37
N SER A 157 9.52 -2.97 -18.65
CA SER A 157 8.53 -2.61 -17.64
C SER A 157 8.26 -3.74 -16.64
N LEU A 158 8.03 -4.95 -17.17
CA LEU A 158 7.72 -6.11 -16.34
C LEU A 158 8.92 -6.55 -15.51
N LEU A 159 10.13 -6.51 -16.08
CA LEU A 159 11.38 -6.80 -15.36
C LEU A 159 11.63 -5.81 -14.22
N ALA A 160 11.39 -4.52 -14.44
CA ALA A 160 11.50 -3.51 -13.39
C ALA A 160 10.51 -3.76 -12.25
N LEU A 161 9.24 -4.02 -12.58
CA LEU A 161 8.21 -4.28 -11.57
C LEU A 161 8.48 -5.57 -10.78
N LEU A 162 8.69 -6.68 -11.45
CA LEU A 162 8.91 -7.96 -10.77
C LEU A 162 10.28 -8.03 -10.08
N GLY A 163 11.31 -7.40 -10.66
CA GLY A 163 12.64 -7.33 -10.05
C GLY A 163 12.67 -6.48 -8.79
N TYR A 164 11.80 -5.48 -8.66
CA TYR A 164 11.86 -4.53 -7.55
C TYR A 164 11.68 -5.21 -6.17
N PRO A 165 10.58 -5.91 -5.86
CA PRO A 165 10.35 -6.47 -4.54
C PRO A 165 11.28 -7.65 -4.21
N PHE A 166 11.78 -8.39 -5.22
CA PHE A 166 12.57 -9.59 -4.98
C PHE A 166 14.09 -9.38 -5.04
N LEU A 167 14.55 -8.41 -5.86
CA LEU A 167 15.98 -8.19 -6.11
C LEU A 167 16.47 -6.81 -5.65
N VAL A 168 15.64 -5.77 -5.76
CA VAL A 168 16.08 -4.39 -5.48
C VAL A 168 15.79 -4.03 -4.03
N GLU A 169 14.53 -4.14 -3.61
CA GLU A 169 14.07 -3.70 -2.29
C GLU A 169 14.80 -4.41 -1.12
N PRO A 170 15.01 -5.74 -1.13
CA PRO A 170 15.66 -6.43 -0.02
C PRO A 170 17.16 -6.18 0.09
N TYR A 171 17.85 -5.94 -1.05
CA TYR A 171 19.31 -5.97 -1.10
C TYR A 171 19.97 -4.61 -1.33
N VAL A 172 19.25 -3.65 -1.93
CA VAL A 172 19.81 -2.34 -2.30
C VAL A 172 19.25 -1.26 -1.38
N ALA A 173 20.14 -0.49 -0.75
CA ALA A 173 19.75 0.66 0.07
C ALA A 173 18.97 1.69 -0.76
N ARG A 174 17.97 2.35 -0.15
CA ARG A 174 17.07 3.30 -0.81
C ARG A 174 17.82 4.45 -1.50
N SER A 175 18.83 5.00 -0.84
CA SER A 175 19.72 6.03 -1.40
C SER A 175 20.47 5.53 -2.63
N SER A 176 21.05 4.32 -2.56
CA SER A 176 21.74 3.68 -3.69
C SER A 176 20.80 3.40 -4.88
N GLN A 177 19.54 3.06 -4.62
CA GLN A 177 18.52 2.92 -5.68
C GLN A 177 18.31 4.24 -6.42
N GLY A 178 18.25 5.37 -5.71
CA GLY A 178 18.11 6.69 -6.32
C GLY A 178 19.30 7.08 -7.19
N TRP A 179 20.52 6.81 -6.73
CA TRP A 179 21.75 7.04 -7.51
C TRP A 179 21.84 6.12 -8.73
N GLY A 180 21.54 4.83 -8.57
CA GLY A 180 21.50 3.87 -9.67
C GLY A 180 20.48 4.23 -10.74
N TRP A 181 19.29 4.70 -10.31
CA TRP A 181 18.27 5.19 -11.23
C TRP A 181 18.74 6.43 -12.00
N GLY A 182 19.40 7.39 -11.32
CA GLY A 182 19.99 8.57 -11.97
C GLY A 182 21.05 8.22 -13.00
N ALA A 183 21.95 7.29 -12.68
CA ALA A 183 22.98 6.81 -13.61
C ALA A 183 22.36 6.12 -14.86
N LEU A 184 21.33 5.30 -14.66
CA LEU A 184 20.58 4.69 -15.77
C LEU A 184 19.84 5.74 -16.60
N PHE A 185 19.37 6.84 -16.00
CA PHE A 185 18.76 7.95 -16.72
C PHE A 185 19.75 8.65 -17.65
N LEU A 186 21.02 8.81 -17.24
CA LEU A 186 22.07 9.35 -18.12
C LEU A 186 22.33 8.43 -19.32
N LEU A 187 22.32 7.11 -19.10
CA LEU A 187 22.45 6.13 -20.16
C LEU A 187 21.26 6.18 -21.14
N PHE A 188 20.04 6.36 -20.64
CA PHE A 188 18.86 6.60 -21.45
C PHE A 188 18.99 7.90 -22.25
N ALA A 189 19.45 9.00 -21.64
CA ALA A 189 19.64 10.29 -22.30
C ALA A 189 20.64 10.18 -23.46
N ALA A 190 21.75 9.47 -23.25
CA ALA A 190 22.73 9.18 -24.31
C ALA A 190 22.09 8.35 -25.45
N GLY A 191 21.29 7.32 -25.13
CA GLY A 191 20.55 6.55 -26.11
C GLY A 191 19.56 7.41 -26.91
N CYS A 192 18.84 8.34 -26.25
CA CYS A 192 17.97 9.30 -26.94
C CYS A 192 18.76 10.20 -27.91
N ALA A 193 19.93 10.70 -27.51
CA ALA A 193 20.78 11.52 -28.36
C ALA A 193 21.22 10.76 -29.62
N VAL A 194 21.59 9.49 -29.49
CA VAL A 194 21.94 8.62 -30.61
C VAL A 194 20.76 8.37 -31.56
N CYS A 195 19.56 8.11 -31.02
CA CYS A 195 18.36 7.96 -31.83
C CYS A 195 17.97 9.27 -32.53
N ALA A 196 18.09 10.40 -31.84
CA ALA A 196 17.84 11.73 -32.40
C ALA A 196 18.80 12.08 -33.52
N TRP A 197 20.08 11.69 -33.39
CA TRP A 197 21.09 11.87 -34.44
C TRP A 197 20.73 11.09 -35.72
N ASP A 198 20.25 9.86 -35.61
CA ASP A 198 19.78 9.07 -36.76
C ASP A 198 18.63 9.80 -37.51
N VAL A 199 17.69 10.41 -36.76
CA VAL A 199 16.57 11.18 -37.35
C VAL A 199 17.08 12.46 -38.01
N TRP A 200 18.04 13.14 -37.37
CA TRP A 200 18.63 14.38 -37.89
C TRP A 200 19.30 14.16 -39.25
N GLN A 201 20.07 13.07 -39.39
CA GLN A 201 20.79 12.75 -40.61
C GLN A 201 19.89 12.20 -41.73
N ARG A 202 18.90 11.35 -41.40
CA ARG A 202 18.15 10.56 -42.39
C ARG A 202 16.69 11.01 -42.56
N GLY A 203 16.15 11.73 -41.59
CA GLY A 203 14.73 12.10 -41.58
C GLY A 203 14.30 13.06 -42.70
N THR A 204 15.26 13.68 -43.38
CA THR A 204 15.01 14.57 -44.53
C THR A 204 14.89 13.81 -45.86
N VAL A 205 15.44 12.59 -45.94
CA VAL A 205 15.43 11.79 -47.16
C VAL A 205 14.06 11.12 -47.41
N GLY A 206 13.35 10.74 -46.32
CA GLY A 206 12.01 10.16 -46.41
C GLY A 206 10.93 11.16 -46.88
N ALA A 207 11.04 12.42 -46.46
CA ALA A 207 10.11 13.46 -46.90
C ALA A 207 10.19 13.79 -48.39
N SER A 208 11.39 13.62 -49.00
CA SER A 208 11.61 13.81 -50.43
C SER A 208 11.10 12.64 -51.29
N ALA A 209 10.98 11.45 -50.68
CA ALA A 209 10.43 10.25 -51.33
C ALA A 209 8.88 10.28 -51.35
N GLU A 210 8.24 10.78 -50.30
CA GLU A 210 6.78 10.97 -50.27
C GLU A 210 6.31 12.03 -51.27
N LEU A 211 7.10 13.07 -51.51
CA LEU A 211 6.81 14.11 -52.54
C LEU A 211 6.95 13.61 -53.99
N LYS A 212 7.65 12.47 -54.22
CA LYS A 212 7.80 11.86 -55.56
C LYS A 212 6.78 10.76 -55.86
N ALA A 213 6.00 10.32 -54.89
CA ALA A 213 4.96 9.29 -55.04
C ALA A 213 3.56 9.87 -55.31
N ASP A 214 3.45 11.12 -55.77
CA ASP A 214 2.18 11.81 -56.07
C ASP A 214 1.48 11.32 -57.35
N GLY A 215 1.75 10.12 -57.84
CA GLY A 215 1.10 9.50 -58.98
C GLY A 215 0.18 8.32 -58.70
N GLU A 216 0.13 7.78 -57.48
CA GLU A 216 -0.81 6.70 -57.12
C GLU A 216 -2.08 7.25 -56.44
N PRO A 217 -3.26 6.66 -56.70
CA PRO A 217 -4.50 7.06 -56.07
C PRO A 217 -4.33 7.00 -54.54
N ARG A 218 -4.45 8.14 -53.84
CA ARG A 218 -4.47 8.19 -52.37
C ARG A 218 -5.48 7.18 -51.89
N PRO A 219 -5.10 6.22 -51.02
CA PRO A 219 -6.05 5.29 -50.40
C PRO A 219 -7.15 6.15 -49.75
N SER A 220 -8.42 5.80 -50.04
CA SER A 220 -9.61 6.49 -49.51
C SER A 220 -9.38 6.94 -48.05
N GLU A 221 -9.69 8.18 -47.75
CA GLU A 221 -9.60 8.76 -46.40
C GLU A 221 -10.39 7.88 -45.45
N GLU A 222 -9.70 7.06 -44.69
CA GLU A 222 -10.34 6.29 -43.62
C GLU A 222 -11.01 7.28 -42.65
N PRO A 223 -12.29 7.06 -42.33
CA PRO A 223 -13.02 7.98 -41.45
C PRO A 223 -12.34 8.05 -40.08
N ARG A 224 -12.16 9.28 -39.58
CA ARG A 224 -11.62 9.51 -38.24
C ARG A 224 -12.48 8.80 -37.19
N PRO A 225 -11.89 8.19 -36.14
CA PRO A 225 -12.64 7.53 -35.09
C PRO A 225 -13.73 8.45 -34.53
N GLY A 226 -14.99 7.99 -34.54
CA GLY A 226 -16.14 8.73 -34.07
C GLY A 226 -16.10 8.94 -32.55
N LEU A 227 -16.91 9.86 -32.03
CA LEU A 227 -16.98 10.20 -30.60
C LEU A 227 -17.29 8.93 -29.75
N TRP A 228 -18.27 8.13 -30.17
CA TRP A 228 -18.66 6.91 -29.48
C TRP A 228 -17.51 5.88 -29.38
N GLN A 229 -16.69 5.77 -30.40
CA GLN A 229 -15.52 4.88 -30.37
C GLN A 229 -14.47 5.37 -29.36
N ARG A 230 -14.21 6.68 -29.33
CA ARG A 230 -13.29 7.31 -28.36
C ARG A 230 -13.81 7.16 -26.93
N MET A 231 -15.11 7.37 -26.70
CA MET A 231 -15.73 7.15 -25.39
C MET A 231 -15.60 5.71 -24.91
N ARG A 232 -15.78 4.70 -25.79
CA ARG A 232 -15.55 3.29 -25.42
C ARG A 232 -14.10 3.03 -25.02
N TRP A 233 -13.13 3.64 -25.68
CA TRP A 233 -11.72 3.51 -25.29
C TRP A 233 -11.48 4.09 -23.90
N VAL A 234 -12.01 5.27 -23.62
CA VAL A 234 -11.91 5.90 -22.28
C VAL A 234 -12.61 5.06 -21.21
N LEU A 235 -13.83 4.60 -21.46
CA LEU A 235 -14.60 3.85 -20.46
C LEU A 235 -13.98 2.49 -20.13
N LEU A 236 -13.51 1.73 -21.13
CA LEU A 236 -12.86 0.44 -20.92
C LEU A 236 -11.54 0.59 -20.15
N SER A 237 -10.71 1.56 -20.52
CA SER A 237 -9.46 1.81 -19.81
C SER A 237 -9.68 2.41 -18.42
N ALA A 238 -10.70 3.25 -18.22
CA ALA A 238 -11.07 3.75 -16.90
C ALA A 238 -11.55 2.62 -15.98
N CYS A 239 -12.41 1.71 -16.49
CA CYS A 239 -12.88 0.55 -15.73
C CYS A 239 -11.70 -0.34 -15.26
N ALA A 240 -10.76 -0.66 -16.16
CA ALA A 240 -9.56 -1.41 -15.80
C ALA A 240 -8.67 -0.66 -14.79
N SER A 241 -8.53 0.66 -14.92
CA SER A 241 -7.75 1.48 -13.99
C SER A 241 -8.40 1.59 -12.60
N VAL A 242 -9.73 1.77 -12.54
CA VAL A 242 -10.47 1.74 -11.26
C VAL A 242 -10.30 0.39 -10.58
N LEU A 243 -10.45 -0.72 -11.34
CA LEU A 243 -10.26 -2.05 -10.78
C LEU A 243 -8.84 -2.27 -10.26
N LEU A 244 -7.80 -1.83 -10.99
CA LEU A 244 -6.42 -1.88 -10.53
C LEU A 244 -6.23 -1.20 -9.17
N LEU A 245 -6.65 0.07 -9.08
CA LEU A 245 -6.41 0.88 -7.88
C LEU A 245 -7.25 0.40 -6.70
N ALA A 246 -8.51 0.04 -6.94
CA ALA A 246 -9.40 -0.47 -5.92
C ALA A 246 -8.94 -1.85 -5.38
N THR A 247 -8.45 -2.75 -6.26
CA THR A 247 -7.85 -4.03 -5.84
C THR A 247 -6.57 -3.80 -5.04
N THR A 248 -5.74 -2.84 -5.46
CA THR A 248 -4.51 -2.50 -4.72
C THR A 248 -4.84 -1.97 -3.33
N ASN A 249 -5.85 -1.11 -3.20
CA ASN A 249 -6.35 -0.64 -1.90
C ASN A 249 -6.78 -1.82 -1.03
N GLN A 250 -7.61 -2.71 -1.56
CA GLN A 250 -8.12 -3.87 -0.82
C GLN A 250 -6.99 -4.75 -0.28
N LEU A 251 -6.04 -5.14 -1.13
CA LEU A 251 -4.91 -5.98 -0.73
C LEU A 251 -3.96 -5.30 0.26
N SER A 252 -3.79 -3.98 0.14
CA SER A 252 -2.89 -3.21 1.02
C SER A 252 -3.46 -2.95 2.40
N GLN A 253 -4.79 -2.98 2.56
CA GLN A 253 -5.43 -2.85 3.87
C GLN A 253 -5.26 -4.10 4.72
N ASP A 254 -5.38 -5.27 4.10
CA ASP A 254 -5.48 -6.53 4.83
C ASP A 254 -4.10 -7.10 5.21
N VAL A 255 -3.01 -6.71 4.53
CA VAL A 255 -1.68 -7.31 4.76
C VAL A 255 -0.63 -6.30 5.20
N ALA A 256 -0.28 -5.34 4.35
CA ALA A 256 0.66 -4.26 4.65
C ALA A 256 0.70 -3.22 3.51
N ALA A 257 0.88 -1.95 3.84
CA ALA A 257 1.17 -0.92 2.85
C ALA A 257 2.66 -0.98 2.46
N GLY A 258 3.00 -1.75 1.46
CA GLY A 258 4.38 -1.92 1.00
C GLY A 258 4.51 -2.24 -0.48
N PRO A 259 5.70 -2.00 -1.08
CA PRO A 259 5.92 -2.14 -2.52
C PRO A 259 5.54 -3.50 -3.09
N PHE A 260 5.75 -4.60 -2.35
CA PHE A 260 5.39 -5.95 -2.81
C PHE A 260 3.89 -6.05 -3.19
N LEU A 261 2.99 -5.54 -2.33
CA LEU A 261 1.55 -5.61 -2.55
C LEU A 261 1.05 -4.61 -3.60
N TRP A 262 1.83 -3.58 -3.92
CA TRP A 262 1.50 -2.64 -4.99
C TRP A 262 1.95 -3.15 -6.35
N VAL A 263 3.11 -3.80 -6.38
CA VAL A 263 3.70 -4.34 -7.60
C VAL A 263 2.87 -5.48 -8.18
N LEU A 264 2.31 -6.37 -7.35
CA LEU A 264 1.52 -7.51 -7.83
C LEU A 264 0.31 -7.09 -8.67
N PRO A 265 -0.61 -6.21 -8.20
CA PRO A 265 -1.72 -5.75 -9.02
C PRO A 265 -1.26 -5.01 -10.29
N LEU A 266 -0.24 -4.17 -10.18
CA LEU A 266 0.28 -3.41 -11.31
C LEU A 266 0.92 -4.34 -12.36
N ALA A 267 1.63 -5.38 -11.93
CA ALA A 267 2.18 -6.40 -12.85
C ALA A 267 1.08 -7.19 -13.57
N LEU A 268 0.01 -7.58 -12.85
CA LEU A 268 -1.14 -8.27 -13.44
C LEU A 268 -1.88 -7.39 -14.45
N TYR A 269 -2.05 -6.11 -14.15
CA TYR A 269 -2.59 -5.12 -15.07
C TYR A 269 -1.75 -5.00 -16.33
N LEU A 270 -0.42 -4.89 -16.18
CA LEU A 270 0.51 -4.83 -17.31
C LEU A 270 0.50 -6.13 -18.12
N ILE A 271 0.50 -7.28 -17.46
CA ILE A 271 0.42 -8.61 -18.11
C ILE A 271 -0.88 -8.72 -18.91
N SER A 272 -2.03 -8.30 -18.36
CA SER A 272 -3.29 -8.35 -19.10
C SER A 272 -3.26 -7.47 -20.34
N PHE A 273 -2.61 -6.30 -20.26
CA PHE A 273 -2.42 -5.42 -21.42
C PHE A 273 -1.49 -6.08 -22.48
N ILE A 274 -0.36 -6.64 -22.03
CA ILE A 274 0.57 -7.34 -22.92
C ILE A 274 -0.15 -8.50 -23.63
N LEU A 275 -0.80 -9.40 -22.89
CA LEU A 275 -1.49 -10.56 -23.45
C LEU A 275 -2.59 -10.16 -24.44
N ALA A 276 -3.40 -9.15 -24.09
CA ALA A 276 -4.48 -8.71 -24.97
C ALA A 276 -3.99 -8.08 -26.28
N PHE A 277 -2.82 -7.39 -26.26
CA PHE A 277 -2.27 -6.69 -27.43
C PHE A 277 -1.25 -7.49 -28.22
N GLU A 278 -0.69 -8.59 -27.67
CA GLU A 278 0.26 -9.44 -28.37
C GLU A 278 -0.43 -10.31 -29.43
N HIS A 279 -1.48 -11.02 -29.06
CA HIS A 279 -2.18 -11.91 -29.98
C HIS A 279 -3.63 -12.17 -29.59
N GLU A 280 -4.56 -12.16 -30.56
CA GLU A 280 -6.00 -12.39 -30.36
C GLU A 280 -6.35 -13.70 -29.65
N ARG A 281 -5.50 -14.74 -29.78
CA ARG A 281 -5.68 -16.05 -29.15
C ARG A 281 -5.72 -16.00 -27.62
N PHE A 282 -5.07 -14.99 -27.00
CA PHE A 282 -5.04 -14.86 -25.56
C PHE A 282 -6.35 -14.29 -24.98
N TYR A 283 -7.21 -13.71 -25.82
CA TYR A 283 -8.48 -13.18 -25.38
C TYR A 283 -9.67 -13.96 -25.94
N SER A 284 -10.29 -14.78 -25.09
CA SER A 284 -11.57 -15.43 -25.35
C SER A 284 -12.64 -14.87 -24.41
N ARG A 285 -13.71 -14.30 -24.97
CA ARG A 285 -14.83 -13.73 -24.20
C ARG A 285 -15.42 -14.71 -23.22
N GLY A 286 -15.63 -15.96 -23.65
CA GLY A 286 -16.20 -17.01 -22.82
C GLY A 286 -15.31 -17.45 -21.69
N PHE A 287 -14.01 -17.67 -21.98
CA PHE A 287 -13.05 -18.11 -20.97
C PHE A 287 -12.84 -17.05 -19.89
N TRP A 288 -12.54 -15.80 -20.27
CA TRP A 288 -12.25 -14.75 -19.30
C TRP A 288 -13.48 -14.31 -18.49
N SER A 289 -14.70 -14.42 -19.06
CA SER A 289 -15.93 -14.23 -18.29
C SER A 289 -16.12 -15.31 -17.22
N LEU A 290 -15.75 -16.57 -17.49
CA LEU A 290 -15.82 -17.67 -16.53
C LEU A 290 -14.79 -17.46 -15.39
N VAL A 291 -13.55 -17.10 -15.75
CA VAL A 291 -12.49 -16.80 -14.75
C VAL A 291 -12.92 -15.62 -13.87
N LEU A 292 -13.51 -14.58 -14.46
CA LEU A 292 -14.03 -13.43 -13.71
C LEU A 292 -15.09 -13.86 -12.69
N VAL A 293 -16.08 -14.65 -13.11
CA VAL A 293 -17.13 -15.15 -12.22
C VAL A 293 -16.56 -16.00 -11.08
N ALA A 294 -15.68 -16.96 -11.41
CA ALA A 294 -15.08 -17.81 -10.39
C ALA A 294 -14.27 -16.99 -9.36
N SER A 295 -13.52 -16.00 -9.83
CA SER A 295 -12.74 -15.12 -8.95
C SER A 295 -13.66 -14.22 -8.10
N VAL A 296 -14.73 -13.65 -8.69
CA VAL A 296 -15.72 -12.83 -7.95
C VAL A 296 -16.42 -13.68 -6.88
N ALA A 297 -16.77 -14.94 -7.18
CA ALA A 297 -17.33 -15.84 -6.18
C ALA A 297 -16.35 -16.08 -5.00
N GLY A 298 -15.04 -16.21 -5.30
CA GLY A 298 -13.99 -16.28 -4.29
C GLY A 298 -13.89 -15.02 -3.44
N VAL A 299 -14.01 -13.83 -4.06
CA VAL A 299 -14.01 -12.54 -3.35
C VAL A 299 -15.22 -12.42 -2.42
N ILE A 300 -16.41 -12.74 -2.92
CA ILE A 300 -17.65 -12.72 -2.12
C ILE A 300 -17.52 -13.69 -0.93
N ARG A 301 -17.04 -14.92 -1.17
CA ARG A 301 -16.84 -15.90 -0.11
C ARG A 301 -15.85 -15.38 0.96
N GLY A 302 -14.70 -14.82 0.54
CA GLY A 302 -13.72 -14.27 1.46
C GLY A 302 -14.27 -13.15 2.34
N ASN A 303 -15.14 -12.29 1.77
CA ASN A 303 -15.81 -11.23 2.54
C ASN A 303 -16.75 -11.81 3.63
N PHE A 304 -17.42 -12.94 3.38
CA PHE A 304 -18.29 -13.58 4.37
C PHE A 304 -17.53 -14.40 5.43
N GLU A 305 -16.40 -14.98 5.10
CA GLU A 305 -15.55 -15.72 6.05
C GLU A 305 -14.66 -14.79 6.90
N GLY A 306 -14.44 -13.57 6.44
CA GLY A 306 -13.70 -12.54 7.18
C GLY A 306 -12.19 -12.79 7.28
N PRO A 307 -11.50 -12.26 8.33
CA PRO A 307 -10.03 -12.28 8.44
C PRO A 307 -9.41 -13.68 8.54
N HIS A 308 -10.18 -14.69 8.90
CA HIS A 308 -9.70 -16.08 9.03
C HIS A 308 -9.61 -16.83 7.69
N PHE A 309 -10.10 -16.22 6.59
CA PHE A 309 -9.97 -16.82 5.28
C PHE A 309 -8.49 -16.89 4.86
N PRO A 310 -7.96 -18.04 4.40
CA PRO A 310 -6.54 -18.20 4.14
C PRO A 310 -6.00 -17.16 3.14
N LEU A 311 -4.90 -16.49 3.50
CA LEU A 311 -4.29 -15.41 2.70
C LEU A 311 -4.03 -15.82 1.24
N GLY A 312 -3.57 -17.05 1.02
CA GLY A 312 -3.32 -17.54 -0.34
C GLY A 312 -4.57 -17.54 -1.23
N PHE A 313 -5.74 -17.90 -0.66
CA PHE A 313 -7.01 -17.84 -1.38
C PHE A 313 -7.51 -16.41 -1.57
N GLN A 314 -7.31 -15.53 -0.60
CA GLN A 314 -7.62 -14.10 -0.76
C GLN A 314 -6.79 -13.50 -1.91
N LEU A 315 -5.48 -13.69 -1.89
CA LEU A 315 -4.59 -13.22 -2.96
C LEU A 315 -4.98 -13.80 -4.32
N LEU A 316 -5.31 -15.09 -4.40
CA LEU A 316 -5.73 -15.73 -5.64
C LEU A 316 -7.06 -15.17 -6.15
N ALA A 317 -8.06 -14.99 -5.28
CA ALA A 317 -9.38 -14.49 -5.66
C ALA A 317 -9.29 -13.03 -6.15
N HIS A 318 -8.63 -12.15 -5.39
CA HIS A 318 -8.47 -10.73 -5.76
C HIS A 318 -7.59 -10.56 -7.01
N SER A 319 -6.48 -11.28 -7.11
CA SER A 319 -5.58 -11.26 -8.29
C SER A 319 -6.26 -11.83 -9.53
N GLY A 320 -7.01 -12.92 -9.38
CA GLY A 320 -7.79 -13.53 -10.45
C GLY A 320 -8.90 -12.60 -10.95
N ALA A 321 -9.62 -11.93 -10.05
CA ALA A 321 -10.65 -10.96 -10.38
C ALA A 321 -10.07 -9.75 -11.13
N LEU A 322 -8.93 -9.24 -10.67
CA LEU A 322 -8.19 -8.16 -11.35
C LEU A 322 -7.74 -8.59 -12.75
N LEU A 323 -7.03 -9.71 -12.85
CA LEU A 323 -6.52 -10.19 -14.16
C LEU A 323 -7.67 -10.45 -15.14
N ALA A 324 -8.73 -11.13 -14.70
CA ALA A 324 -9.87 -11.46 -15.57
C ALA A 324 -10.66 -10.20 -15.97
N GLY A 325 -10.93 -9.29 -15.03
CA GLY A 325 -11.59 -8.01 -15.31
C GLY A 325 -10.79 -7.14 -16.27
N CYS A 326 -9.47 -7.03 -16.06
CA CYS A 326 -8.57 -6.31 -16.98
C CYS A 326 -8.50 -7.01 -18.35
N MET A 327 -8.47 -8.34 -18.43
CA MET A 327 -8.48 -9.06 -19.71
C MET A 327 -9.78 -8.82 -20.48
N VAL A 328 -10.94 -8.73 -19.80
CA VAL A 328 -12.20 -8.36 -20.44
C VAL A 328 -12.12 -6.92 -21.01
N CYS A 329 -11.66 -5.96 -20.23
CA CYS A 329 -11.53 -4.57 -20.68
C CYS A 329 -10.48 -4.39 -21.78
N HIS A 330 -9.26 -4.91 -21.61
CA HIS A 330 -8.16 -4.76 -22.56
C HIS A 330 -8.38 -5.57 -23.86
N GLY A 331 -9.00 -6.75 -23.75
CA GLY A 331 -9.34 -7.55 -24.91
C GLY A 331 -10.37 -6.88 -25.81
N GLU A 332 -11.40 -6.25 -25.23
CA GLU A 332 -12.36 -5.47 -26.02
C GLU A 332 -11.74 -4.17 -26.53
N LEU A 333 -10.84 -3.55 -25.76
CA LEU A 333 -10.08 -2.38 -26.19
C LEU A 333 -9.24 -2.70 -27.44
N TYR A 334 -8.54 -3.84 -27.44
CA TYR A 334 -7.78 -4.31 -28.59
C TYR A 334 -8.66 -4.55 -29.83
N ARG A 335 -9.85 -5.13 -29.66
CA ARG A 335 -10.81 -5.33 -30.77
C ARG A 335 -11.35 -4.04 -31.36
N LEU A 336 -11.41 -2.97 -30.53
CA LEU A 336 -11.85 -1.64 -30.94
C LEU A 336 -10.70 -0.76 -31.45
N ARG A 337 -9.46 -1.29 -31.58
CA ARG A 337 -8.31 -0.53 -32.04
C ARG A 337 -8.53 0.04 -33.44
N PRO A 338 -8.09 1.27 -33.73
CA PRO A 338 -8.17 1.85 -35.06
C PRO A 338 -7.04 1.32 -35.95
N SER A 339 -7.07 1.73 -37.22
CA SER A 339 -5.94 1.52 -38.14
C SER A 339 -4.64 2.18 -37.63
N PRO A 340 -3.47 1.74 -38.10
CA PRO A 340 -2.16 2.26 -37.66
C PRO A 340 -2.00 3.78 -37.74
N ARG A 341 -2.73 4.46 -38.63
CA ARG A 341 -2.70 5.94 -38.79
C ARG A 341 -3.25 6.68 -37.56
N HIS A 342 -4.18 6.07 -36.83
CA HIS A 342 -4.83 6.69 -35.67
C HIS A 342 -4.34 6.13 -34.33
N LEU A 343 -3.28 5.34 -34.33
CA LEU A 343 -2.79 4.62 -33.14
C LEU A 343 -2.31 5.56 -32.03
N SER A 344 -1.66 6.68 -32.37
CA SER A 344 -1.23 7.68 -31.36
C SER A 344 -2.41 8.34 -30.65
N ALA A 345 -3.48 8.63 -31.39
CA ALA A 345 -4.73 9.15 -30.79
C ALA A 345 -5.41 8.09 -29.90
N PHE A 346 -5.38 6.82 -30.32
CA PHE A 346 -5.92 5.72 -29.53
C PHE A 346 -5.22 5.61 -28.15
N TYR A 347 -3.88 5.56 -28.13
CA TYR A 347 -3.14 5.51 -26.88
C TYR A 347 -3.35 6.73 -25.99
N LEU A 348 -3.54 7.91 -26.57
CA LEU A 348 -3.89 9.12 -25.85
C LEU A 348 -5.24 8.98 -25.12
N TRP A 349 -6.28 8.48 -25.81
CA TRP A 349 -7.60 8.26 -25.20
C TRP A 349 -7.61 7.14 -24.16
N VAL A 350 -6.84 6.08 -24.38
CA VAL A 350 -6.63 5.00 -23.40
C VAL A 350 -5.96 5.54 -22.14
N SER A 351 -4.92 6.36 -22.30
CA SER A 351 -4.25 7.00 -21.17
C SER A 351 -5.15 7.98 -20.43
N ALA A 352 -6.01 8.73 -21.15
CA ALA A 352 -7.01 9.61 -20.54
C ALA A 352 -8.02 8.80 -19.68
N GLY A 353 -8.44 7.62 -20.14
CA GLY A 353 -9.25 6.71 -19.35
C GLY A 353 -8.52 6.23 -18.09
N GLY A 354 -7.23 5.91 -18.19
CA GLY A 354 -6.40 5.57 -17.03
C GLY A 354 -6.42 6.67 -15.96
N VAL A 355 -6.17 7.92 -16.37
CA VAL A 355 -6.24 9.09 -15.46
C VAL A 355 -7.63 9.28 -14.87
N LEU A 356 -8.68 9.09 -15.66
CA LEU A 356 -10.06 9.17 -15.15
C LEU A 356 -10.31 8.15 -14.04
N GLY A 357 -9.85 6.90 -14.23
CA GLY A 357 -9.91 5.87 -13.18
C GLY A 357 -9.13 6.28 -11.93
N GLY A 358 -7.94 6.84 -12.09
CA GLY A 358 -7.13 7.38 -11.00
C GLY A 358 -7.84 8.51 -10.23
N ILE A 359 -8.46 9.46 -10.93
CA ILE A 359 -9.26 10.54 -10.33
C ILE A 359 -10.43 9.97 -9.54
N ILE A 360 -11.15 9.00 -10.11
CA ILE A 360 -12.30 8.37 -9.45
C ILE A 360 -11.89 7.75 -8.11
N VAL A 361 -10.84 6.93 -8.09
CA VAL A 361 -10.43 6.21 -6.87
C VAL A 361 -9.71 7.11 -5.87
N SER A 362 -8.82 8.01 -6.32
CA SER A 362 -7.96 8.78 -5.42
C SER A 362 -8.62 10.08 -4.93
N LEU A 363 -9.52 10.69 -5.72
CA LEU A 363 -10.08 12.00 -5.39
C LEU A 363 -11.60 11.97 -5.19
N VAL A 364 -12.34 11.26 -6.04
CA VAL A 364 -13.82 11.28 -6.00
C VAL A 364 -14.34 10.31 -4.95
N ALA A 365 -13.93 9.04 -4.99
CA ALA A 365 -14.45 8.01 -4.08
C ALA A 365 -14.29 8.39 -2.60
N PRO A 366 -13.14 8.92 -2.11
CA PRO A 366 -13.01 9.32 -0.72
C PRO A 366 -13.91 10.48 -0.27
N ARG A 367 -14.46 11.26 -1.22
CA ARG A 367 -15.34 12.40 -0.93
C ARG A 367 -16.83 12.05 -0.99
N VAL A 368 -17.19 11.01 -1.76
CA VAL A 368 -18.61 10.65 -2.00
C VAL A 368 -19.03 9.37 -1.30
N ALA A 369 -18.07 8.50 -0.92
CA ALA A 369 -18.33 7.24 -0.28
C ALA A 369 -17.61 7.16 1.07
N SER A 370 -18.34 6.79 2.11
CA SER A 370 -17.79 6.56 3.45
C SER A 370 -17.09 5.22 3.61
N THR A 371 -17.25 4.32 2.63
CA THR A 371 -16.63 2.98 2.59
C THR A 371 -15.79 2.80 1.32
N TYR A 372 -15.11 1.66 1.18
CA TYR A 372 -14.37 1.29 -0.04
C TYR A 372 -15.28 0.65 -1.11
N ALA A 373 -16.43 1.27 -1.38
CA ALA A 373 -17.42 0.77 -2.36
C ALA A 373 -16.87 0.71 -3.79
N GLU A 374 -15.78 1.43 -4.09
CA GLU A 374 -15.15 1.44 -5.43
C GLU A 374 -14.67 0.06 -5.87
N TYR A 375 -14.27 -0.84 -4.95
CA TYR A 375 -13.82 -2.17 -5.32
C TYR A 375 -14.95 -3.09 -5.81
N PRO A 376 -16.01 -3.36 -5.04
CA PRO A 376 -17.12 -4.16 -5.54
C PRO A 376 -17.83 -3.49 -6.74
N LEU A 377 -17.92 -2.16 -6.81
CA LEU A 377 -18.49 -1.45 -7.96
C LEU A 377 -17.64 -1.59 -9.22
N ALA A 378 -16.28 -1.61 -9.10
CA ALA A 378 -15.41 -1.89 -10.24
C ALA A 378 -15.60 -3.32 -10.78
N LEU A 379 -15.77 -4.30 -9.89
CA LEU A 379 -16.07 -5.68 -10.28
C LEU A 379 -17.45 -5.78 -10.97
N VAL A 380 -18.46 -5.08 -10.45
CA VAL A 380 -19.78 -4.95 -11.11
C VAL A 380 -19.61 -4.35 -12.52
N GLY A 381 -18.80 -3.30 -12.66
CA GLY A 381 -18.48 -2.69 -13.96
C GLY A 381 -17.87 -3.67 -14.95
N CYS A 382 -16.88 -4.46 -14.50
CA CYS A 382 -16.25 -5.49 -15.34
C CYS A 382 -17.23 -6.62 -15.72
N CYS A 383 -18.07 -7.07 -14.79
CA CYS A 383 -19.14 -8.03 -15.08
C CYS A 383 -20.16 -7.45 -16.08
N PHE A 384 -20.50 -6.18 -15.94
CA PHE A 384 -21.38 -5.49 -16.89
C PHE A 384 -20.78 -5.42 -18.29
N VAL A 385 -19.49 -5.06 -18.42
CA VAL A 385 -18.79 -5.10 -19.71
C VAL A 385 -18.84 -6.51 -20.31
N ALA A 386 -18.57 -7.55 -19.52
CA ALA A 386 -18.64 -8.95 -19.96
C ALA A 386 -20.06 -9.32 -20.44
N ILE A 387 -21.10 -8.91 -19.73
CA ILE A 387 -22.51 -9.13 -20.11
C ILE A 387 -22.81 -8.47 -21.45
N VAL A 388 -22.52 -7.16 -21.58
CA VAL A 388 -22.75 -6.40 -22.82
C VAL A 388 -22.07 -7.04 -24.01
N VAL A 389 -20.80 -7.45 -23.85
CA VAL A 389 -19.99 -8.07 -24.88
C VAL A 389 -20.54 -9.45 -25.30
N LEU A 390 -21.01 -10.25 -24.33
CA LEU A 390 -21.64 -11.54 -24.61
C LEU A 390 -23.01 -11.39 -25.31
N LEU A 391 -23.78 -10.36 -24.98
CA LEU A 391 -25.05 -10.06 -25.63
C LEU A 391 -24.85 -9.59 -27.10
N TRP A 392 -23.82 -8.78 -27.34
CA TRP A 392 -23.54 -8.22 -28.67
C TRP A 392 -22.75 -9.18 -29.59
N SER A 393 -22.20 -10.28 -29.05
CA SER A 393 -21.61 -11.31 -29.90
C SER A 393 -22.70 -11.99 -30.73
N ARG A 394 -22.93 -11.50 -31.95
CA ARG A 394 -23.86 -12.09 -32.92
C ARG A 394 -23.40 -13.49 -33.25
N ALA A 395 -24.18 -14.47 -32.92
CA ALA A 395 -23.86 -15.86 -33.06
C ALA A 395 -24.50 -16.44 -34.29
N GLY A 396 -23.70 -16.95 -35.20
CA GLY A 396 -24.03 -18.13 -35.95
C GLY A 396 -23.85 -19.41 -35.11
N GLU A 397 -24.13 -19.36 -33.80
CA GLU A 397 -23.85 -20.46 -32.87
C GLU A 397 -24.99 -21.48 -32.91
N LEU A 398 -24.67 -22.74 -33.10
CA LEU A 398 -25.56 -23.92 -32.96
C LEU A 398 -26.07 -24.04 -31.51
N GLY A 399 -27.18 -24.75 -31.30
CA GLY A 399 -27.97 -24.78 -30.06
C GLY A 399 -27.19 -24.90 -28.73
N LEU A 400 -26.18 -25.76 -28.63
CA LEU A 400 -25.36 -25.95 -27.44
C LEU A 400 -24.52 -24.71 -27.08
N ALA A 401 -24.03 -23.95 -28.05
CA ALA A 401 -23.30 -22.72 -27.82
C ALA A 401 -24.19 -21.58 -27.28
N ARG A 402 -25.48 -21.56 -27.70
CA ARG A 402 -26.48 -20.64 -27.16
C ARG A 402 -26.83 -20.95 -25.71
N LEU A 403 -26.97 -22.23 -25.36
CA LEU A 403 -27.18 -22.67 -23.98
C LEU A 403 -26.03 -22.31 -23.08
N GLY A 404 -24.79 -22.54 -23.52
CA GLY A 404 -23.58 -22.14 -22.80
C GLY A 404 -23.43 -20.61 -22.60
N ARG A 405 -23.93 -19.80 -23.57
CA ARG A 405 -23.97 -18.35 -23.43
C ARG A 405 -25.03 -17.91 -22.41
N GLY A 406 -26.22 -18.49 -22.47
CA GLY A 406 -27.30 -18.24 -21.50
C GLY A 406 -26.86 -18.53 -20.08
N LEU A 407 -26.19 -19.67 -19.85
CA LEU A 407 -25.63 -20.03 -18.56
C LEU A 407 -24.59 -19.01 -18.08
N ARG A 408 -23.66 -18.58 -18.95
CA ARG A 408 -22.65 -17.55 -18.58
C ARG A 408 -23.29 -16.22 -18.20
N LEU A 409 -24.29 -15.77 -18.93
CA LEU A 409 -25.05 -14.55 -18.58
C LEU A 409 -25.76 -14.70 -17.23
N PHE A 410 -26.39 -15.83 -16.99
CA PHE A 410 -27.07 -16.11 -15.71
C PHE A 410 -26.08 -16.06 -14.54
N VAL A 411 -24.93 -16.70 -14.67
CA VAL A 411 -23.91 -16.72 -13.61
C VAL A 411 -23.27 -15.35 -13.41
N LEU A 412 -23.04 -14.56 -14.49
CA LEU A 412 -22.59 -13.16 -14.37
C LEU A 412 -23.61 -12.27 -13.65
N MET A 413 -24.92 -12.45 -13.95
CA MET A 413 -25.96 -11.72 -13.23
C MET A 413 -25.99 -12.12 -11.75
N GLY A 414 -25.81 -13.41 -11.43
CA GLY A 414 -25.65 -13.89 -10.06
C GLY A 414 -24.45 -13.27 -9.34
N ALA A 415 -23.29 -13.15 -10.02
CA ALA A 415 -22.11 -12.48 -9.47
C ALA A 415 -22.36 -10.98 -9.19
N VAL A 416 -23.03 -10.28 -10.10
CA VAL A 416 -23.45 -8.88 -9.89
C VAL A 416 -24.37 -8.76 -8.69
N MET A 417 -25.38 -9.63 -8.59
CA MET A 417 -26.29 -9.63 -7.45
C MET A 417 -25.55 -9.91 -6.13
N GLY A 418 -24.64 -10.89 -6.10
CA GLY A 418 -23.81 -11.19 -4.93
C GLY A 418 -22.94 -10.01 -4.50
N LEU A 419 -22.34 -9.29 -5.45
CA LEU A 419 -21.57 -8.07 -5.16
C LEU A 419 -22.45 -6.93 -4.63
N LEU A 420 -23.64 -6.75 -5.18
CA LEU A 420 -24.59 -5.74 -4.68
C LEU A 420 -25.09 -6.08 -3.27
N VAL A 421 -25.35 -7.36 -2.99
CA VAL A 421 -25.68 -7.83 -1.63
C VAL A 421 -24.51 -7.57 -0.67
N MET A 422 -23.28 -7.84 -1.11
CA MET A 422 -22.09 -7.55 -0.31
C MET A 422 -21.96 -6.06 0.05
N VAL A 423 -22.31 -5.16 -0.87
CA VAL A 423 -22.33 -3.70 -0.62
C VAL A 423 -23.47 -3.31 0.34
N ALA A 424 -24.60 -3.99 0.23
CA ALA A 424 -25.80 -3.70 1.01
C ALA A 424 -25.84 -4.42 2.38
N ASP A 425 -24.94 -5.40 2.60
CA ASP A 425 -24.96 -6.24 3.82
C ASP A 425 -24.53 -5.43 5.03
N SER A 426 -25.49 -5.13 5.90
CA SER A 426 -25.33 -4.46 7.19
C SER A 426 -25.64 -5.42 8.34
N ARG A 427 -24.97 -6.59 8.41
CA ARG A 427 -25.19 -7.60 9.47
C ARG A 427 -24.84 -7.12 10.87
N VAL A 428 -24.22 -5.97 10.98
CA VAL A 428 -23.75 -5.36 12.24
C VAL A 428 -24.34 -3.96 12.34
N GLU A 429 -24.82 -3.58 13.51
CA GLU A 429 -25.35 -2.23 13.71
C GLU A 429 -24.22 -1.20 13.67
N VAL A 430 -23.94 -0.67 12.50
CA VAL A 430 -22.93 0.39 12.29
C VAL A 430 -23.55 1.72 12.68
N ARG A 431 -23.04 2.33 13.76
CA ARG A 431 -23.50 3.62 14.27
C ARG A 431 -22.83 4.79 13.55
N LEU A 432 -21.57 4.61 13.12
CA LEU A 432 -20.83 5.63 12.40
C LEU A 432 -19.86 4.97 11.41
N THR A 433 -19.77 5.51 10.20
CA THR A 433 -18.70 5.21 9.26
C THR A 433 -18.08 6.53 8.80
N ALA A 434 -16.77 6.64 8.91
CA ALA A 434 -16.02 7.81 8.45
C ALA A 434 -14.80 7.38 7.63
N ARG A 435 -14.56 8.07 6.54
CA ARG A 435 -13.43 7.86 5.64
C ARG A 435 -12.58 9.12 5.52
N ASN A 436 -11.28 8.97 5.63
CA ASN A 436 -10.31 10.04 5.37
C ASN A 436 -9.05 9.47 4.69
N PHE A 437 -7.98 10.26 4.63
CA PHE A 437 -6.71 9.84 4.02
C PHE A 437 -6.10 8.60 4.70
N PHE A 438 -6.33 8.41 5.99
CA PHE A 438 -5.76 7.30 6.78
C PHE A 438 -6.60 6.03 6.72
N GLY A 439 -7.76 6.05 6.10
CA GLY A 439 -8.59 4.87 5.90
C GLY A 439 -10.06 5.07 6.26
N VAL A 440 -10.75 3.95 6.45
CA VAL A 440 -12.16 3.89 6.86
C VAL A 440 -12.23 3.37 8.29
N VAL A 441 -12.80 4.16 9.18
CA VAL A 441 -13.11 3.75 10.56
C VAL A 441 -14.61 3.62 10.75
N GLN A 442 -15.03 2.62 11.52
CA GLN A 442 -16.42 2.35 11.83
C GLN A 442 -16.59 2.20 13.34
N VAL A 443 -17.66 2.78 13.88
CA VAL A 443 -18.15 2.45 15.21
C VAL A 443 -19.33 1.51 15.06
N VAL A 444 -19.18 0.35 15.65
CA VAL A 444 -20.13 -0.75 15.58
C VAL A 444 -20.69 -0.96 16.97
N GLU A 445 -22.01 -1.11 17.05
CA GLU A 445 -22.69 -1.51 18.28
C GLU A 445 -22.88 -3.02 18.28
N GLU A 446 -22.41 -3.67 19.31
CA GLU A 446 -22.44 -5.14 19.42
C GLU A 446 -23.18 -5.54 20.69
N TYR A 447 -24.13 -6.48 20.52
CA TYR A 447 -24.90 -7.09 21.60
C TYR A 447 -24.59 -8.57 21.65
N ARG A 448 -24.50 -9.12 22.86
CA ARG A 448 -24.56 -10.58 23.07
C ARG A 448 -25.76 -10.90 23.97
N ASP A 449 -26.28 -12.12 23.83
CA ASP A 449 -27.61 -12.56 24.30
C ASP A 449 -27.92 -12.35 25.79
N ASP A 450 -26.95 -12.03 26.64
CA ASP A 450 -27.11 -11.87 28.08
C ASP A 450 -27.27 -10.41 28.56
N GLY A 451 -27.26 -9.43 27.63
CA GLY A 451 -27.34 -8.00 27.94
C GLY A 451 -26.13 -7.42 28.66
N GLN A 452 -25.22 -8.25 29.17
CA GLN A 452 -23.99 -7.81 29.82
C GLN A 452 -22.90 -7.40 28.84
N TRP A 453 -23.04 -7.81 27.58
CA TRP A 453 -22.10 -7.55 26.49
C TRP A 453 -22.66 -6.54 25.49
N HIS A 454 -23.12 -5.43 25.99
CA HIS A 454 -23.51 -4.28 25.17
C HIS A 454 -22.32 -3.33 25.09
N GLN A 455 -21.74 -3.17 23.89
CA GLN A 455 -20.49 -2.43 23.69
C GLN A 455 -20.46 -1.66 22.37
N TYR A 456 -19.67 -0.61 22.35
CA TYR A 456 -19.21 0.04 21.12
C TYR A 456 -17.80 -0.42 20.76
N THR A 457 -17.62 -0.85 19.51
CA THR A 457 -16.35 -1.34 18.99
C THR A 457 -15.86 -0.41 17.87
N LEU A 458 -14.62 0.05 17.94
CA LEU A 458 -13.95 0.77 16.87
C LEU A 458 -13.29 -0.23 15.92
N LYS A 459 -13.71 -0.24 14.66
CA LYS A 459 -13.15 -1.08 13.60
C LYS A 459 -12.44 -0.25 12.54
N HIS A 460 -11.30 -0.73 12.07
CA HIS A 460 -10.59 -0.22 10.91
C HIS A 460 -10.39 -1.38 9.93
N GLY A 461 -11.15 -1.37 8.82
CA GLY A 461 -11.28 -2.56 8.00
C GLY A 461 -11.90 -3.73 8.77
N ALA A 462 -11.23 -4.88 8.77
CA ALA A 462 -11.66 -6.08 9.49
C ALA A 462 -11.17 -6.14 10.95
N ILE A 463 -10.27 -5.25 11.37
CA ILE A 463 -9.59 -5.31 12.66
C ILE A 463 -10.29 -4.45 13.71
N ASN A 464 -10.37 -5.00 14.93
CA ASN A 464 -10.87 -4.33 16.12
C ASN A 464 -9.74 -3.52 16.78
N HIS A 465 -9.91 -2.20 16.88
CA HIS A 465 -8.97 -1.27 17.53
C HIS A 465 -9.37 -0.88 18.96
N GLY A 466 -10.22 -1.69 19.57
CA GLY A 466 -10.67 -1.51 20.94
C GLY A 466 -12.19 -1.41 21.01
N PHE A 467 -12.72 -1.71 22.18
CA PHE A 467 -14.14 -1.58 22.47
C PHE A 467 -14.37 -1.07 23.88
N GLN A 468 -15.54 -0.51 24.11
CA GLN A 468 -15.96 -0.03 25.43
C GLN A 468 -17.37 -0.49 25.75
N PHE A 469 -17.56 -1.02 26.96
CA PHE A 469 -18.89 -1.36 27.46
C PHE A 469 -19.75 -0.11 27.70
N ILE A 470 -21.04 -0.23 27.43
CA ILE A 470 -21.99 0.85 27.64
C ILE A 470 -22.44 0.89 29.12
N ALA A 471 -22.49 -0.28 29.78
CA ALA A 471 -22.85 -0.39 31.18
C ALA A 471 -21.92 0.45 32.08
N PRO A 472 -22.44 1.36 32.94
CA PRO A 472 -21.63 2.29 33.73
C PRO A 472 -20.57 1.58 34.59
N GLU A 473 -20.89 0.43 35.17
CA GLU A 473 -20.03 -0.33 36.08
C GLU A 473 -18.81 -0.95 35.35
N ARG A 474 -18.94 -1.16 34.04
CA ARG A 474 -17.90 -1.77 33.17
C ARG A 474 -17.26 -0.76 32.23
N ARG A 475 -17.76 0.46 32.20
CA ARG A 475 -17.38 1.46 31.18
C ARG A 475 -15.89 1.78 31.15
N LEU A 476 -15.23 1.78 32.31
CA LEU A 476 -13.81 2.09 32.45
C LEU A 476 -12.94 0.83 32.64
N LEU A 477 -13.50 -0.37 32.46
CA LEU A 477 -12.68 -1.57 32.49
C LEU A 477 -11.72 -1.59 31.31
N PRO A 478 -10.43 -1.85 31.51
CA PRO A 478 -9.48 -2.05 30.41
C PRO A 478 -9.87 -3.29 29.60
N THR A 479 -10.24 -3.10 28.35
CA THR A 479 -10.77 -4.14 27.46
C THR A 479 -9.78 -4.51 26.36
N SER A 480 -10.16 -5.45 25.49
CA SER A 480 -9.38 -5.88 24.32
C SER A 480 -8.04 -6.50 24.74
N TYR A 481 -6.95 -6.05 24.17
CA TYR A 481 -5.58 -6.52 24.48
C TYR A 481 -4.82 -5.61 25.47
N TYR A 482 -5.54 -4.64 26.09
CA TYR A 482 -4.99 -3.71 27.09
C TYR A 482 -5.35 -4.08 28.54
N THR A 483 -5.71 -5.34 28.78
CA THR A 483 -6.04 -5.80 30.15
C THR A 483 -4.82 -5.76 31.06
N PRO A 484 -5.00 -5.72 32.40
CA PRO A 484 -3.90 -5.75 33.36
C PRO A 484 -2.96 -6.96 33.20
N GLN A 485 -3.46 -8.09 32.68
CA GLN A 485 -2.69 -9.33 32.39
C GLN A 485 -2.01 -9.28 31.02
N GLY A 486 -2.29 -8.29 30.16
CA GLY A 486 -1.64 -8.04 28.91
C GLY A 486 -0.20 -7.55 29.06
N GLY A 487 0.63 -7.70 28.01
CA GLY A 487 2.03 -7.31 28.10
C GLY A 487 2.22 -5.85 28.56
N LEU A 488 1.39 -4.91 28.08
CA LEU A 488 1.44 -3.51 28.51
C LEU A 488 1.00 -3.35 29.98
N GLY A 489 -0.10 -3.98 30.39
CA GLY A 489 -0.59 -3.93 31.77
C GLY A 489 0.43 -4.50 32.75
N LEU A 490 1.08 -5.62 32.40
CA LEU A 490 2.15 -6.23 33.22
C LEU A 490 3.36 -5.30 33.31
N ALA A 491 3.79 -4.67 32.20
CA ALA A 491 4.92 -3.73 32.20
C ALA A 491 4.66 -2.52 33.10
N ILE A 492 3.47 -1.90 32.99
CA ILE A 492 3.06 -0.77 33.85
C ILE A 492 3.03 -1.18 35.31
N THR A 493 2.46 -2.34 35.63
CA THR A 493 2.32 -2.83 37.00
C THR A 493 3.68 -3.15 37.61
N GLU A 494 4.57 -3.82 36.87
CA GLU A 494 5.91 -4.16 37.38
C GLU A 494 6.76 -2.90 37.55
N HIS A 495 6.67 -1.94 36.63
CA HIS A 495 7.42 -0.68 36.74
C HIS A 495 7.03 0.09 38.02
N ARG A 496 5.75 0.14 38.35
CA ARG A 496 5.26 0.73 39.63
C ARG A 496 5.82 -0.01 40.83
N ARG A 497 5.75 -1.34 40.81
CA ARG A 497 6.24 -2.18 41.89
C ARG A 497 7.74 -1.99 42.14
N VAL A 498 8.53 -1.90 41.06
CA VAL A 498 9.98 -1.63 41.18
C VAL A 498 10.24 -0.27 41.81
N ARG A 499 9.55 0.79 41.36
CA ARG A 499 9.69 2.14 41.93
C ARG A 499 9.31 2.20 43.41
N GLU A 500 8.20 1.56 43.78
CA GLU A 500 7.76 1.44 45.17
C GLU A 500 8.81 0.73 46.03
N ALA A 501 9.40 -0.39 45.55
CA ALA A 501 10.41 -1.16 46.28
C ALA A 501 11.71 -0.37 46.57
N VAL A 502 12.03 0.61 45.70
CA VAL A 502 13.22 1.47 45.87
C VAL A 502 12.88 2.86 46.45
N GLY A 503 11.64 3.06 46.91
CA GLY A 503 11.20 4.33 47.53
C GLY A 503 11.05 5.52 46.59
N LEU A 504 10.92 5.29 45.27
CA LEU A 504 10.66 6.32 44.29
C LEU A 504 9.15 6.62 44.16
N PRO A 505 8.75 7.81 43.64
CA PRO A 505 7.37 8.11 43.32
C PRO A 505 6.77 7.06 42.40
N VAL A 506 5.58 6.54 42.71
CA VAL A 506 4.90 5.49 41.91
C VAL A 506 4.18 6.04 40.69
N SER A 507 4.13 7.38 40.51
CA SER A 507 3.61 8.02 39.30
C SER A 507 4.48 7.71 38.10
N LEU A 508 3.83 7.41 36.97
CA LEU A 508 4.48 7.01 35.72
C LEU A 508 4.18 7.98 34.58
N ARG A 509 5.16 8.13 33.70
CA ARG A 509 4.95 8.72 32.37
C ARG A 509 4.85 7.59 31.35
N ILE A 510 3.66 7.42 30.80
CA ILE A 510 3.33 6.36 29.86
C ILE A 510 3.15 6.98 28.48
N GLY A 511 3.98 6.61 27.53
CA GLY A 511 3.83 6.97 26.11
C GLY A 511 3.13 5.84 25.35
N VAL A 512 2.24 6.20 24.44
CA VAL A 512 1.54 5.23 23.58
C VAL A 512 1.55 5.74 22.15
N LEU A 513 2.20 5.02 21.27
CA LEU A 513 2.15 5.24 19.84
C LEU A 513 0.93 4.50 19.30
N GLY A 514 -0.07 5.24 18.83
CA GLY A 514 -1.43 4.79 18.53
C GLY A 514 -2.39 5.07 19.68
N LEU A 515 -3.62 5.42 19.36
CA LEU A 515 -4.65 5.77 20.34
C LEU A 515 -5.76 4.71 20.43
N GLY A 516 -6.25 4.22 19.29
CA GLY A 516 -7.45 3.40 19.25
C GLY A 516 -8.64 4.11 19.93
N VAL A 517 -9.34 3.44 20.82
CA VAL A 517 -10.43 4.04 21.63
C VAL A 517 -9.93 4.69 22.93
N GLY A 518 -8.61 4.68 23.18
CA GLY A 518 -8.01 5.25 24.39
C GLY A 518 -7.97 4.30 25.58
N THR A 519 -8.14 3.00 25.39
CA THR A 519 -8.26 2.01 26.49
C THR A 519 -7.08 2.04 27.46
N THR A 520 -5.85 2.31 26.97
CA THR A 520 -4.66 2.41 27.82
C THR A 520 -4.80 3.48 28.92
N ALA A 521 -5.60 4.53 28.71
CA ALA A 521 -5.86 5.54 29.70
C ALA A 521 -6.54 4.99 30.97
N ALA A 522 -7.27 3.87 30.86
CA ALA A 522 -7.87 3.18 32.00
C ALA A 522 -6.85 2.45 32.90
N LEU A 523 -5.63 2.21 32.42
CA LEU A 523 -4.52 1.67 33.22
C LEU A 523 -3.79 2.74 34.03
N GLY A 524 -4.02 4.00 33.72
CA GLY A 524 -3.43 5.16 34.41
C GLY A 524 -4.05 5.40 35.80
N ARG A 525 -3.24 5.87 36.74
CA ARG A 525 -3.65 6.22 38.11
C ARG A 525 -3.48 7.73 38.32
N ALA A 526 -4.06 8.21 39.39
CA ALA A 526 -3.84 9.60 39.81
C ALA A 526 -2.35 9.91 40.02
N GLY A 527 -1.88 10.99 39.42
CA GLY A 527 -0.47 11.36 39.39
C GLY A 527 0.31 10.84 38.18
N ASP A 528 -0.24 9.93 37.38
CA ASP A 528 0.38 9.51 36.11
C ASP A 528 0.10 10.51 34.99
N THR A 529 0.97 10.48 33.96
CA THR A 529 0.71 11.10 32.66
C THR A 529 0.65 10.03 31.60
N VAL A 530 -0.42 9.98 30.82
CA VAL A 530 -0.57 9.09 29.65
C VAL A 530 -0.60 9.95 28.40
N ARG A 531 0.43 9.83 27.55
CA ARG A 531 0.59 10.62 26.33
C ARG A 531 0.47 9.75 25.09
N PHE A 532 -0.54 10.06 24.27
CA PHE A 532 -0.82 9.35 23.02
C PHE A 532 -0.31 10.13 21.81
N TYR A 533 0.13 9.41 20.78
CA TYR A 533 0.44 9.92 19.45
C TYR A 533 -0.45 9.25 18.43
N GLU A 534 -1.30 10.01 17.74
CA GLU A 534 -2.27 9.47 16.81
C GLU A 534 -2.30 10.30 15.52
N ILE A 535 -2.20 9.61 14.38
CA ILE A 535 -2.16 10.26 13.07
C ILE A 535 -3.55 10.56 12.51
N ASN A 536 -4.57 9.80 12.92
CA ASN A 536 -5.92 9.91 12.37
C ASN A 536 -6.81 10.85 13.21
N PRO A 537 -7.13 12.07 12.72
CA PRO A 537 -7.95 13.02 13.48
C PRO A 537 -9.35 12.49 13.82
N LYS A 538 -9.89 11.56 13.00
CA LYS A 538 -11.19 10.95 13.29
C LYS A 538 -11.13 9.99 14.47
N VAL A 539 -10.05 9.24 14.60
CA VAL A 539 -9.80 8.38 15.78
C VAL A 539 -9.68 9.25 17.03
N ILE A 540 -8.93 10.37 16.96
CA ILE A 540 -8.78 11.32 18.06
C ILE A 540 -10.15 11.87 18.49
N SER A 541 -10.97 12.34 17.54
CA SER A 541 -12.28 12.94 17.89
C SER A 541 -13.22 11.91 18.52
N LEU A 542 -13.24 10.68 18.04
CA LEU A 542 -14.03 9.58 18.60
C LEU A 542 -13.58 9.23 20.02
N ALA A 543 -12.27 9.07 20.25
CA ALA A 543 -11.71 8.77 21.56
C ALA A 543 -11.94 9.90 22.57
N ARG A 544 -12.01 11.17 22.12
CA ARG A 544 -12.38 12.34 22.93
C ARG A 544 -13.87 12.44 23.24
N GLY A 545 -14.69 11.50 22.74
CA GLY A 545 -16.11 11.40 23.07
C GLY A 545 -17.05 11.92 22.00
N GLU A 546 -16.59 12.19 20.76
CA GLU A 546 -17.50 12.51 19.66
C GLU A 546 -18.53 11.38 19.47
N GLY A 547 -19.81 11.74 19.42
CA GLY A 547 -20.92 10.80 19.30
C GLY A 547 -21.26 10.03 20.59
N GLY A 548 -20.54 10.25 21.70
CA GLY A 548 -20.80 9.60 22.99
C GLY A 548 -20.39 8.13 23.07
N TYR A 549 -19.65 7.63 22.07
CA TYR A 549 -19.30 6.20 21.97
C TYR A 549 -18.21 5.79 22.96
N PHE A 550 -17.17 6.61 23.12
CA PHE A 550 -16.00 6.31 23.96
C PHE A 550 -15.76 7.39 25.00
N SER A 551 -15.26 6.98 26.16
CA SER A 551 -15.00 7.88 27.31
C SER A 551 -13.78 7.50 28.13
N PHE A 552 -12.89 6.62 27.62
CA PHE A 552 -11.68 6.24 28.37
C PHE A 552 -10.79 7.43 28.68
N LEU A 553 -10.63 8.38 27.74
CA LEU A 553 -9.78 9.56 27.96
C LEU A 553 -10.35 10.48 29.04
N SER A 554 -11.66 10.78 28.98
CA SER A 554 -12.32 11.67 29.94
C SER A 554 -12.57 11.02 31.31
N GLY A 555 -12.64 9.69 31.37
CA GLY A 555 -12.84 8.93 32.60
C GLY A 555 -11.54 8.46 33.26
N SER A 556 -10.37 8.73 32.69
CA SER A 556 -9.08 8.35 33.25
C SER A 556 -8.78 9.12 34.53
N ALA A 557 -8.19 8.45 35.51
CA ALA A 557 -7.63 9.08 36.68
C ALA A 557 -6.28 9.77 36.45
N ALA A 558 -5.59 9.44 35.34
CA ALA A 558 -4.33 10.04 34.93
C ALA A 558 -4.55 11.36 34.17
N GLN A 559 -3.49 12.18 34.09
CA GLN A 559 -3.44 13.26 33.11
C GLN A 559 -3.26 12.67 31.70
N VAL A 560 -4.21 12.96 30.80
CA VAL A 560 -4.17 12.42 29.42
C VAL A 560 -3.80 13.54 28.44
N GLU A 561 -2.82 13.26 27.59
CA GLU A 561 -2.36 14.14 26.53
C GLU A 561 -2.49 13.40 25.17
N VAL A 562 -2.93 14.10 24.13
CA VAL A 562 -3.04 13.53 22.77
C VAL A 562 -2.36 14.45 21.78
N VAL A 563 -1.34 13.95 21.12
CA VAL A 563 -0.57 14.61 20.06
C VAL A 563 -1.05 14.12 18.72
N GLU A 564 -1.56 15.03 17.89
CA GLU A 564 -2.00 14.72 16.54
C GLU A 564 -0.82 14.72 15.58
N GLY A 565 -0.60 13.61 14.88
CA GLY A 565 0.42 13.45 13.86
C GLY A 565 1.06 12.05 13.85
N ASP A 566 1.96 11.85 12.89
CA ASP A 566 2.80 10.65 12.90
C ASP A 566 3.66 10.60 14.16
N ALA A 567 3.65 9.46 14.84
CA ALA A 567 4.29 9.30 16.14
C ALA A 567 5.81 9.55 16.07
N ARG A 568 6.48 9.01 15.05
CA ARG A 568 7.93 9.18 14.88
C ARG A 568 8.29 10.63 14.58
N ILE A 569 7.59 11.27 13.65
CA ILE A 569 7.83 12.68 13.30
C ILE A 569 7.56 13.59 14.51
N SER A 570 6.56 13.28 15.32
CA SER A 570 6.23 14.05 16.52
C SER A 570 7.34 13.94 17.57
N LEU A 571 7.83 12.73 17.82
CA LEU A 571 8.94 12.49 18.74
C LEU A 571 10.25 13.12 18.24
N GLU A 572 10.55 13.03 16.93
CA GLU A 572 11.73 13.72 16.32
C GLU A 572 11.68 15.23 16.62
N ARG A 573 10.52 15.86 16.41
CA ARG A 573 10.33 17.30 16.68
C ARG A 573 10.43 17.67 18.17
N GLU A 574 9.96 16.80 19.06
CA GLU A 574 10.10 17.01 20.50
C GLU A 574 11.58 16.99 20.91
N LEU A 575 12.40 16.07 20.39
CA LEU A 575 13.85 16.08 20.61
C LEU A 575 14.54 17.30 19.99
N GLU A 576 14.16 17.74 18.79
CA GLU A 576 14.70 18.95 18.15
C GLU A 576 14.44 20.20 19.00
N ARG A 577 13.34 20.23 19.78
CA ARG A 577 13.04 21.29 20.74
C ARG A 577 13.73 21.13 22.11
N GLY A 578 14.47 20.04 22.30
CA GLY A 578 15.10 19.73 23.57
C GLY A 578 14.11 19.21 24.64
N GLU A 579 13.01 18.57 24.23
CA GLU A 579 11.93 18.08 25.08
C GLU A 579 11.86 16.52 25.08
N PRO A 580 12.88 15.80 25.57
CA PRO A 580 12.77 14.36 25.72
C PRO A 580 11.68 14.04 26.74
N GLN A 581 10.80 13.09 26.42
CA GLN A 581 9.59 12.88 27.23
C GLN A 581 9.82 12.11 28.53
N GLY A 582 10.90 11.35 28.64
CA GLY A 582 11.25 10.59 29.86
C GLY A 582 10.21 9.52 30.21
N PHE A 583 9.74 8.74 29.24
CA PHE A 583 8.76 7.69 29.45
C PHE A 583 9.32 6.53 30.30
N ASP A 584 8.59 6.17 31.33
CA ASP A 584 8.82 4.93 32.09
C ASP A 584 8.40 3.71 31.25
N VAL A 585 7.30 3.82 30.52
CA VAL A 585 6.79 2.80 29.62
C VAL A 585 6.42 3.47 28.31
N LEU A 586 6.99 3.00 27.20
CA LEU A 586 6.61 3.44 25.86
C LEU A 586 6.04 2.25 25.08
N ALA A 587 4.76 2.30 24.78
CA ALA A 587 4.04 1.27 24.03
C ALA A 587 3.99 1.61 22.54
N LEU A 588 4.28 0.63 21.69
CA LEU A 588 4.11 0.72 20.24
C LEU A 588 2.91 -0.15 19.84
N ASP A 589 1.80 0.49 19.51
CA ASP A 589 0.55 -0.15 19.06
C ASP A 589 -0.04 0.61 17.86
N VAL A 590 0.76 0.68 16.81
CA VAL A 590 0.51 1.50 15.61
C VAL A 590 0.09 0.61 14.44
N PHE A 591 -1.17 0.22 14.42
CA PHE A 591 -1.74 -0.56 13.32
C PHE A 591 -2.77 0.26 12.52
N SER A 592 -2.71 0.15 11.20
CA SER A 592 -3.76 0.61 10.29
C SER A 592 -4.40 -0.63 9.66
N SER A 593 -5.57 -1.04 10.15
CA SER A 593 -6.07 -2.41 9.97
C SER A 593 -5.04 -3.43 10.53
N ASP A 594 -4.67 -4.51 9.80
CA ASP A 594 -3.58 -5.42 10.21
C ASP A 594 -2.18 -4.92 9.73
N ALA A 595 -2.13 -3.84 8.97
CA ALA A 595 -0.88 -3.30 8.44
C ALA A 595 -0.12 -2.47 9.48
N ILE A 596 1.18 -2.73 9.61
CA ILE A 596 2.07 -1.94 10.45
C ILE A 596 2.91 -0.97 9.59
N PRO A 597 3.00 0.32 9.94
CA PRO A 597 3.87 1.25 9.25
C PRO A 597 5.34 0.91 9.49
N LEU A 598 6.04 0.42 8.45
CA LEU A 598 7.41 -0.11 8.57
C LEU A 598 8.40 0.89 9.18
N HIS A 599 8.25 2.18 8.89
CA HIS A 599 9.14 3.24 9.37
C HIS A 599 9.11 3.45 10.90
N LEU A 600 8.10 2.90 11.58
CA LEU A 600 7.98 2.93 13.04
C LEU A 600 8.71 1.75 13.72
N LEU A 601 9.15 0.75 12.95
CA LEU A 601 9.87 -0.42 13.43
C LEU A 601 11.29 -0.53 12.86
N THR A 602 11.86 0.56 12.36
CA THR A 602 13.27 0.60 11.93
C THR A 602 14.20 0.80 13.11
N GLU A 603 15.46 0.46 12.92
CA GLU A 603 16.53 0.66 13.93
C GLU A 603 16.62 2.13 14.34
N GLU A 604 16.50 3.05 13.37
CA GLU A 604 16.53 4.50 13.59
C GLU A 604 15.33 4.95 14.43
N ALA A 605 14.15 4.38 14.20
CA ALA A 605 12.97 4.67 15.01
C ALA A 605 13.15 4.20 16.45
N VAL A 606 13.65 2.98 16.68
CA VAL A 606 13.90 2.47 18.04
C VAL A 606 15.01 3.28 18.74
N LYS A 607 16.03 3.72 18.01
CA LYS A 607 17.04 4.64 18.54
C LYS A 607 16.42 5.95 19.04
N LEU A 608 15.48 6.53 18.27
CA LEU A 608 14.71 7.70 18.65
C LEU A 608 13.87 7.44 19.91
N TYR A 609 13.12 6.34 19.96
CA TYR A 609 12.27 6.00 21.11
C TYR A 609 13.07 5.88 22.40
N ARG A 610 14.26 5.28 22.34
CA ARG A 610 15.17 5.17 23.50
C ARG A 610 15.60 6.53 24.06
N GLN A 611 15.71 7.57 23.23
CA GLN A 611 16.02 8.93 23.69
C GLN A 611 14.85 9.58 24.46
N HIS A 612 13.64 9.06 24.28
CA HIS A 612 12.46 9.48 25.03
C HIS A 612 12.16 8.61 26.25
N LEU A 613 12.94 7.53 26.49
CA LEU A 613 12.79 6.73 27.70
C LEU A 613 13.49 7.36 28.91
N ALA A 614 12.92 7.13 30.09
CA ALA A 614 13.62 7.29 31.36
C ALA A 614 14.79 6.28 31.46
N PRO A 615 15.75 6.45 32.40
CA PRO A 615 16.95 5.58 32.50
C PRO A 615 16.63 4.08 32.60
N HIS A 616 15.53 3.70 33.25
CA HIS A 616 15.05 2.32 33.37
C HIS A 616 13.75 2.07 32.58
N GLY A 617 13.41 3.00 31.66
CA GLY A 617 12.21 2.89 30.85
C GLY A 617 12.22 1.70 29.92
N VAL A 618 11.05 1.15 29.63
CA VAL A 618 10.87 -0.05 28.80
C VAL A 618 10.08 0.27 27.53
N LEU A 619 10.44 -0.40 26.44
CA LEU A 619 9.64 -0.42 25.18
C LEU A 619 8.72 -1.64 25.21
N VAL A 620 7.46 -1.47 24.88
CA VAL A 620 6.45 -2.51 24.84
C VAL A 620 5.84 -2.56 23.44
N LEU A 621 6.22 -3.57 22.65
CA LEU A 621 5.81 -3.68 21.27
C LEU A 621 4.66 -4.66 21.11
N HIS A 622 3.53 -4.21 20.58
CA HIS A 622 2.45 -5.08 20.15
C HIS A 622 2.84 -5.74 18.83
N ILE A 623 2.95 -7.06 18.81
CA ILE A 623 3.39 -7.83 17.63
C ILE A 623 2.34 -8.81 17.12
N SER A 624 1.10 -8.72 17.62
CA SER A 624 -0.01 -9.52 17.08
C SER A 624 -0.28 -9.07 15.66
N ASN A 625 -0.08 -9.95 14.69
CA ASN A 625 -0.37 -9.70 13.30
C ASN A 625 -0.77 -11.01 12.63
N VAL A 626 -1.77 -10.99 11.75
CA VAL A 626 -2.29 -12.18 11.09
C VAL A 626 -1.30 -12.71 10.04
N HIS A 627 -0.65 -11.79 9.31
CA HIS A 627 0.10 -12.11 8.10
C HIS A 627 1.63 -12.01 8.28
N LEU A 628 2.10 -11.21 9.24
CA LEU A 628 3.53 -10.98 9.48
C LEU A 628 3.99 -11.58 10.80
N ASP A 629 5.20 -12.13 10.82
CA ASP A 629 5.92 -12.48 12.05
C ASP A 629 6.90 -11.34 12.39
N LEU A 630 6.53 -10.51 13.35
CA LEU A 630 7.31 -9.34 13.76
C LEU A 630 8.35 -9.66 14.86
N LEU A 631 8.33 -10.88 15.39
CA LEU A 631 9.25 -11.27 16.46
C LEU A 631 10.73 -11.18 16.05
N PRO A 632 11.16 -11.62 14.85
CA PRO A 632 12.54 -11.45 14.41
C PRO A 632 13.03 -10.01 14.42
N ILE A 633 12.17 -9.05 14.07
CA ILE A 633 12.49 -7.63 14.06
C ILE A 633 12.72 -7.10 15.49
N THR A 634 11.84 -7.48 16.43
CA THR A 634 11.97 -7.07 17.83
C THR A 634 13.22 -7.66 18.49
N LEU A 635 13.60 -8.89 18.15
CA LEU A 635 14.85 -9.52 18.61
C LEU A 635 16.09 -8.82 18.01
N ALA A 636 16.01 -8.38 16.75
CA ALA A 636 17.07 -7.57 16.13
C ALA A 636 17.31 -6.28 16.93
N HIS A 637 16.24 -5.57 17.30
CA HIS A 637 16.34 -4.36 18.12
C HIS A 637 16.91 -4.64 19.51
N ALA A 638 16.41 -5.70 20.18
CA ALA A 638 16.95 -6.11 21.49
C ALA A 638 18.47 -6.30 21.43
N ARG A 639 18.95 -6.98 20.40
CA ARG A 639 20.38 -7.24 20.19
C ARG A 639 21.17 -5.97 19.87
N THR A 640 20.70 -5.18 18.89
CA THR A 640 21.38 -3.94 18.46
C THR A 640 21.57 -2.97 19.63
N PHE A 641 20.58 -2.89 20.51
CA PHE A 641 20.56 -1.91 21.59
C PHE A 641 20.93 -2.49 22.97
N GLY A 642 21.35 -3.76 23.05
CA GLY A 642 21.72 -4.41 24.30
C GLY A 642 20.57 -4.51 25.31
N MET A 643 19.34 -4.73 24.84
CA MET A 643 18.15 -4.84 25.67
C MET A 643 17.73 -6.31 25.83
N HIS A 644 17.10 -6.62 26.95
CA HIS A 644 16.53 -7.94 27.22
C HIS A 644 15.12 -8.02 26.67
N ALA A 645 14.80 -9.10 25.93
CA ALA A 645 13.50 -9.28 25.29
C ALA A 645 12.66 -10.31 26.07
N THR A 646 11.42 -9.94 26.37
CA THR A 646 10.44 -10.82 27.03
C THR A 646 9.16 -10.84 26.23
N ARG A 647 8.73 -12.03 25.79
CA ARG A 647 7.46 -12.23 25.10
C ARG A 647 6.36 -12.53 26.10
N VAL A 648 5.24 -11.83 25.98
CA VAL A 648 4.01 -12.07 26.73
C VAL A 648 2.90 -12.43 25.75
N VAL A 649 2.31 -13.61 25.93
CA VAL A 649 1.20 -14.10 25.11
C VAL A 649 -0.03 -14.25 25.98
N ASN A 650 -1.07 -13.52 25.64
CA ASN A 650 -2.39 -13.63 26.24
C ASN A 650 -3.27 -14.53 25.38
N LYS A 651 -4.03 -15.40 26.01
CA LYS A 651 -5.14 -16.11 25.38
C LYS A 651 -6.42 -15.30 25.56
N GLN A 652 -7.35 -15.48 24.66
CA GLN A 652 -8.68 -14.88 24.81
C GLN A 652 -9.36 -15.43 26.07
N GLN A 653 -9.73 -14.55 26.98
CA GLN A 653 -10.38 -14.91 28.24
C GLN A 653 -11.25 -13.75 28.71
N GLY A 654 -12.58 -13.95 28.82
CA GLY A 654 -13.50 -12.90 29.20
C GLY A 654 -13.44 -11.70 28.23
N ASP A 655 -13.13 -10.52 28.77
CA ASP A 655 -13.03 -9.26 28.04
C ASP A 655 -11.68 -9.05 27.33
N ALA A 656 -10.72 -9.95 27.56
CA ALA A 656 -9.40 -9.91 26.95
C ALA A 656 -9.40 -10.62 25.59
N LEU A 657 -8.91 -9.94 24.56
CA LEU A 657 -8.60 -10.55 23.27
C LEU A 657 -7.20 -11.17 23.30
N SER A 658 -6.99 -12.19 22.48
CA SER A 658 -5.65 -12.78 22.33
C SER A 658 -4.67 -11.75 21.82
N SER A 659 -3.47 -11.68 22.43
CA SER A 659 -2.43 -10.75 22.01
C SER A 659 -1.04 -11.29 22.28
N THR A 660 -0.07 -10.79 21.52
CA THR A 660 1.35 -11.07 21.71
C THR A 660 2.10 -9.74 21.81
N TRP A 661 2.82 -9.58 22.91
CA TRP A 661 3.64 -8.40 23.18
C TRP A 661 5.09 -8.81 23.37
N VAL A 662 6.02 -7.93 22.98
CA VAL A 662 7.44 -8.04 23.34
C VAL A 662 7.83 -6.83 24.15
N ILE A 663 8.36 -7.06 25.33
CA ILE A 663 8.89 -6.04 26.23
C ILE A 663 10.41 -6.03 26.08
N LEU A 664 10.96 -4.89 25.73
CA LEU A 664 12.40 -4.63 25.67
C LEU A 664 12.81 -3.79 26.87
N SER A 665 13.61 -4.36 27.75
CA SER A 665 14.09 -3.71 28.98
C SER A 665 15.62 -3.59 28.99
N PRO A 666 16.19 -2.48 29.45
CA PRO A 666 17.63 -2.39 29.71
C PRO A 666 18.03 -3.27 30.92
N ASP A 667 17.09 -3.61 31.80
CA ASP A 667 17.31 -4.40 33.00
C ASP A 667 16.90 -5.86 32.79
N ALA A 668 17.85 -6.79 33.01
CA ALA A 668 17.62 -8.24 32.92
C ALA A 668 16.61 -8.75 33.93
N GLU A 669 16.57 -8.16 35.12
CA GLU A 669 15.72 -8.58 36.20
C GLU A 669 14.26 -8.11 36.09
N PHE A 670 13.99 -7.13 35.25
CA PHE A 670 12.64 -6.59 35.06
C PHE A 670 11.60 -7.66 34.80
N SER A 671 11.91 -8.58 33.86
CA SER A 671 11.03 -9.69 33.48
C SER A 671 10.92 -10.80 34.51
N TRP A 672 11.80 -10.81 35.53
CA TRP A 672 11.75 -11.77 36.65
C TRP A 672 10.93 -11.25 37.83
N GLY A 673 10.40 -10.06 37.71
CA GLY A 673 9.59 -9.44 38.75
C GLY A 673 8.37 -10.27 39.10
N ARG A 674 7.83 -10.00 40.30
CA ARG A 674 6.71 -10.77 40.89
C ARG A 674 5.47 -10.73 39.95
N THR A 675 5.21 -9.59 39.28
CA THR A 675 4.08 -9.43 38.38
C THR A 675 4.09 -10.47 37.25
N PHE A 676 5.23 -10.66 36.60
CA PHE A 676 5.37 -11.64 35.51
C PHE A 676 5.32 -13.10 35.95
N ARG A 677 5.65 -13.38 37.21
CA ARG A 677 5.57 -14.74 37.79
C ARG A 677 4.17 -15.15 38.27
N GLN A 678 3.31 -14.17 38.49
CA GLN A 678 1.95 -14.35 39.05
C GLN A 678 0.84 -14.16 38.03
N THR A 679 1.16 -13.97 36.75
CA THR A 679 0.17 -13.79 35.67
C THR A 679 -0.28 -15.14 35.10
N ASP A 680 -1.52 -15.18 34.61
CA ASP A 680 -2.06 -16.28 33.80
C ASP A 680 -1.57 -16.28 32.34
N SER A 681 -0.91 -15.19 31.92
CA SER A 681 -0.33 -15.07 30.58
C SER A 681 0.94 -15.90 30.46
N THR A 682 1.20 -16.42 29.26
CA THR A 682 2.45 -17.11 28.97
C THR A 682 3.57 -16.09 28.83
N VAL A 683 4.53 -16.10 29.73
CA VAL A 683 5.71 -15.24 29.74
C VAL A 683 6.94 -16.05 29.34
N SER A 684 7.64 -15.62 28.32
CA SER A 684 8.87 -16.27 27.84
C SER A 684 9.99 -15.24 27.68
N ARG A 685 11.12 -15.45 28.36
CA ARG A 685 12.33 -14.69 28.08
C ARG A 685 13.00 -15.24 26.83
N LEU A 686 13.44 -14.37 25.97
CA LEU A 686 14.01 -14.74 24.68
C LEU A 686 15.53 -14.60 24.74
N GLU A 687 16.24 -15.68 24.41
CA GLU A 687 17.70 -15.66 24.28
C GLU A 687 18.09 -15.11 22.89
N LEU A 688 19.16 -14.34 22.85
CA LEU A 688 19.65 -13.67 21.65
C LEU A 688 20.93 -14.35 21.10
N ASP A 689 21.00 -15.68 21.16
CA ASP A 689 22.21 -16.45 20.87
C ASP A 689 22.59 -16.41 19.38
N GLU A 690 21.63 -16.34 18.48
CA GLU A 690 21.86 -16.24 17.04
C GLU A 690 21.55 -14.83 16.50
N PRO A 691 22.30 -14.35 15.49
CA PRO A 691 21.95 -13.09 14.86
C PRO A 691 20.54 -13.18 14.26
N PRO A 692 19.66 -12.18 14.48
CA PRO A 692 18.35 -12.19 13.90
C PRO A 692 18.46 -12.19 12.36
N PRO A 693 17.62 -12.98 11.68
CA PRO A 693 17.70 -13.12 10.23
C PRO A 693 17.29 -11.86 9.48
N VAL A 694 16.65 -10.91 10.15
CA VAL A 694 16.07 -9.70 9.54
C VAL A 694 16.27 -8.50 10.45
N THR A 695 16.85 -7.43 9.89
CA THR A 695 16.92 -6.10 10.52
C THR A 695 16.27 -5.09 9.58
N TRP A 696 15.38 -4.26 10.11
CA TRP A 696 14.80 -3.14 9.36
C TRP A 696 15.52 -1.83 9.71
N THR A 697 15.90 -1.13 8.65
CA THR A 697 16.44 0.23 8.71
C THR A 697 15.64 1.14 7.77
N ASP A 698 15.79 2.45 7.89
CA ASP A 698 15.17 3.41 6.96
C ASP A 698 15.61 3.18 5.51
N GLU A 699 16.80 2.65 5.33
CA GLU A 699 17.35 2.30 4.02
C GLU A 699 16.88 0.92 3.52
N ARG A 700 16.57 -0.02 4.41
CA ARG A 700 16.20 -1.40 4.07
C ARG A 700 15.09 -1.91 5.00
N SER A 701 13.89 -2.05 4.47
CA SER A 701 12.73 -2.57 5.21
C SER A 701 11.82 -3.35 4.25
N SER A 702 12.10 -4.63 4.05
CA SER A 702 11.26 -5.52 3.23
C SER A 702 10.38 -6.40 4.11
N VAL A 703 9.11 -6.56 3.74
CA VAL A 703 8.16 -7.44 4.43
C VAL A 703 8.33 -8.91 4.06
N LEU A 704 8.97 -9.22 2.92
CA LEU A 704 9.08 -10.58 2.40
C LEU A 704 9.71 -11.59 3.38
N PRO A 705 10.78 -11.24 4.15
CA PRO A 705 11.38 -12.17 5.08
C PRO A 705 10.50 -12.51 6.28
N VAL A 706 9.56 -11.64 6.64
CA VAL A 706 8.69 -11.78 7.82
C VAL A 706 7.27 -12.24 7.49
N LEU A 707 6.97 -12.59 6.24
CA LEU A 707 5.69 -13.21 5.89
C LEU A 707 5.56 -14.58 6.60
N ARG A 708 4.47 -14.78 7.31
CA ARG A 708 4.18 -16.03 8.01
C ARG A 708 4.23 -17.23 7.05
N GLY A 709 4.84 -18.34 7.49
CA GLY A 709 5.03 -19.56 6.70
C GLY A 709 6.40 -19.69 6.01
N ARG A 710 7.28 -18.65 6.05
CA ARG A 710 8.64 -18.72 5.46
C ARG A 710 9.80 -18.86 6.44
N LEU A 711 9.62 -18.44 7.70
CA LEU A 711 10.70 -18.48 8.72
C LEU A 711 10.22 -19.21 9.97
N THR A 712 10.70 -20.40 10.19
CA THR A 712 10.71 -21.05 11.51
C THR A 712 11.99 -20.64 12.23
N VAL A 713 11.92 -19.63 13.09
CA VAL A 713 12.98 -19.37 14.06
C VAL A 713 12.89 -20.48 15.12
N LYS A 714 13.88 -21.38 15.18
CA LYS A 714 14.01 -22.31 16.29
C LYS A 714 14.37 -21.53 17.54
N MET A 715 13.38 -21.28 18.38
CA MET A 715 13.58 -20.64 19.68
C MET A 715 13.65 -21.70 20.78
N ARG A 716 14.65 -21.58 21.67
CA ARG A 716 14.61 -22.22 22.98
C ARG A 716 13.76 -21.35 23.91
N GLU A 717 12.56 -21.79 24.17
CA GLU A 717 11.68 -21.16 25.16
C GLU A 717 12.03 -21.75 26.57
N PHE A 718 12.52 -20.90 27.45
CA PHE A 718 12.54 -21.20 28.86
C PHE A 718 11.20 -20.81 29.48
N THR A 719 10.30 -21.76 29.62
CA THR A 719 9.10 -21.57 30.45
C THR A 719 9.51 -21.57 31.91
N ALA A 720 9.21 -20.47 32.61
CA ALA A 720 9.31 -20.49 34.08
C ALA A 720 8.41 -21.63 34.60
N ARG A 721 9.00 -22.66 35.21
CA ARG A 721 8.22 -23.70 35.91
C ARG A 721 7.42 -22.99 36.99
N PRO A 722 6.09 -23.23 37.09
CA PRO A 722 5.35 -22.81 38.26
C PRO A 722 6.03 -23.43 39.50
N ALA A 723 6.28 -22.59 40.50
CA ALA A 723 6.80 -23.08 41.77
C ALA A 723 5.91 -24.24 42.26
N SER A 724 6.50 -25.43 42.41
CA SER A 724 5.81 -26.59 42.96
C SER A 724 5.13 -26.20 44.27
N LYS A 725 3.81 -26.40 44.37
CA LYS A 725 3.09 -26.31 45.65
C LYS A 725 3.84 -27.14 46.66
N PRO A 726 4.10 -26.61 47.87
CA PRO A 726 4.68 -27.43 48.91
C PRO A 726 3.76 -28.64 49.16
N GLU A 727 4.32 -29.84 49.03
CA GLU A 727 3.65 -31.06 49.37
C GLU A 727 3.26 -30.99 50.86
N VAL A 728 1.97 -30.90 51.13
CA VAL A 728 1.42 -31.06 52.48
C VAL A 728 1.55 -32.53 52.80
N GLN A 729 2.54 -32.90 53.63
CA GLN A 729 2.62 -34.25 54.23
C GLN A 729 1.36 -34.48 55.05
N PRO A 730 0.67 -35.62 54.88
CA PRO A 730 -0.43 -35.99 55.74
C PRO A 730 0.10 -36.28 57.15
N PRO A 731 -0.66 -35.95 58.22
CA PRO A 731 -0.26 -36.30 59.57
C PRO A 731 -0.19 -37.80 59.69
N GLY A 732 0.97 -38.32 60.16
CA GLY A 732 1.17 -39.71 60.44
C GLY A 732 0.26 -40.22 61.60
N PRO A 733 0.08 -41.57 61.72
CA PRO A 733 -0.92 -42.22 62.56
C PRO A 733 -0.78 -41.99 64.05
#